data_471eee1ad5bce9fa703d7d4a5040398e
#
_entry.id   471eee1ad5bce9fa703d7d4a5040398e
#
_cell.length_a   1.000
_cell.length_b   1.000
_cell.length_c   1.000
_cell.angle_alpha   90.00
_cell.angle_beta   90.00
_cell.angle_gamma   90.00
#
_symmetry.space_group_name_H-M   'P 1'
#
loop_
_entity.id
_entity.type
_entity.pdbx_description
1 polymer ?
#
loop_
_entity_poly.entity_id
_entity_poly.type
_entity_poly.pdbx_seq_one_letter_code
_entity_poly.pdbx_strand_id
1 'polypeptide(L)'
;MKPALRDAGISVSSKMNGRQTLLGEWEVCWWKPLDAAELARRKAAVEESKATDADCCFPVPDGLEYRPFQRAGIRYALARQGCLIADEMGLGKTIQAIGTINATPNASDVLVITKAGLKFNWLRELKRWLVNPALRDSVGIADGKTFPTTRVVIMNFDIAHVWPKSLARMWDVVIIDESHLLKNPATRRAKAICGYKPKRSEDPGLARSGIPAKRKLALTGTPIENKLEELWTVLWWLDPARFPSKWKLLKLAGITYSGSGASGPTDVGMGALQRFLRENIMIRRLKRDVLAELPPKIRTITTFSGGELDTLAAREAEMGRSFAAQQEEAAAEAELAKASGSEEQYREAVKRMRTIGTIAFEEMALVRHEMALAKVPMMIETIRDRLEETQKILVFAHHKDVLEALHAAFRPSSVMVHGGHEQRDREESVQRFQRDPGCRLFFGSIRATGEGYNLTAATLVMFHEFDWVPSKMVQCEDRAHRIGQRDTVTVEVCVANGTLDAQMAKTCLEKADLADKALDADMAEEMKTVPALHRHAPLTQKEDFDVMVTKEQADAIRYLLQVLATFCDGARRLDGTGFSKVDAIIGRRLASLPFLSPRQTILGAKLVSRYRRQLGDDAEKIAQEILGQRNQKK
;
A
#
# COMPACT_ATOMS: atom_id res chain seq x y z
N MET A 1 6.04 -4.61 39.50
CA MET A 1 5.59 -4.05 38.21
C MET A 1 6.72 -3.41 37.38
N LYS A 2 7.51 -2.42 37.90
CA LYS A 2 8.67 -1.89 37.17
C LYS A 2 9.72 -2.93 36.72
N PRO A 3 10.09 -3.94 37.54
CA PRO A 3 10.99 -5.01 37.10
C PRO A 3 10.41 -5.86 35.98
N ALA A 4 9.17 -6.33 36.11
CA ALA A 4 8.53 -7.17 35.10
C ALA A 4 8.34 -6.47 33.72
N LEU A 5 8.20 -5.14 33.68
CA LEU A 5 8.13 -4.37 32.45
C LEU A 5 9.53 -4.19 31.82
N ARG A 6 10.59 -4.11 32.64
CA ARG A 6 11.98 -4.11 32.15
C ARG A 6 12.37 -5.46 31.55
N ASP A 7 11.96 -6.55 32.18
CA ASP A 7 12.21 -7.92 31.70
C ASP A 7 11.46 -8.21 30.39
N ALA A 8 10.35 -7.50 30.13
CA ALA A 8 9.62 -7.52 28.87
C ALA A 8 10.14 -6.51 27.81
N GLY A 9 11.31 -5.87 28.05
CA GLY A 9 11.92 -4.92 27.13
C GLY A 9 11.21 -3.55 27.03
N ILE A 10 10.33 -3.22 27.98
CA ILE A 10 9.56 -1.97 27.98
C ILE A 10 10.27 -0.90 28.80
N SER A 11 10.75 0.17 28.13
CA SER A 11 11.36 1.32 28.81
C SER A 11 10.30 2.18 29.51
N VAL A 12 10.40 2.30 30.82
CA VAL A 12 9.49 3.11 31.65
C VAL A 12 10.19 4.40 32.06
N SER A 13 9.81 5.54 31.47
CA SER A 13 10.31 6.85 31.86
C SER A 13 9.66 7.33 33.18
N SER A 14 10.47 7.96 34.03
CA SER A 14 10.03 8.46 35.35
C SER A 14 9.19 9.77 35.31
N LYS A 15 8.96 10.33 34.13
CA LYS A 15 8.29 11.64 33.91
C LYS A 15 6.91 11.55 33.29
N MET A 16 6.16 10.49 33.46
CA MET A 16 4.81 10.41 32.87
C MET A 16 3.75 10.82 33.89
N ASN A 17 3.26 12.04 33.79
CA ASN A 17 2.09 12.54 34.49
C ASN A 17 0.83 11.97 33.83
N GLY A 18 0.17 11.02 34.51
CA GLY A 18 -1.27 10.72 34.45
C GLY A 18 -1.97 10.58 33.08
N ARG A 19 -1.29 10.30 31.94
CA ARG A 19 -1.92 10.07 30.64
C ARG A 19 -1.96 8.60 30.29
N GLN A 20 -3.16 8.12 29.93
CA GLN A 20 -3.41 6.77 29.43
C GLN A 20 -2.60 6.49 28.16
N THR A 21 -1.82 5.43 28.15
CA THR A 21 -1.10 4.95 26.96
C THR A 21 -1.45 3.48 26.76
N LEU A 22 -1.97 3.13 25.58
CA LEU A 22 -2.20 1.75 25.16
C LEU A 22 -0.86 1.16 24.70
N LEU A 23 -0.36 0.18 25.40
CA LEU A 23 0.84 -0.58 25.07
C LEU A 23 0.47 -2.08 25.04
N GLY A 24 0.26 -2.61 23.85
CA GLY A 24 0.02 -4.03 23.64
C GLY A 24 -1.25 -4.54 24.32
N GLU A 25 -1.15 -5.63 25.08
CA GLU A 25 -2.26 -6.22 25.84
C GLU A 25 -2.68 -5.42 27.07
N TRP A 26 -2.06 -4.26 27.31
CA TRP A 26 -2.24 -3.44 28.47
C TRP A 26 -2.83 -2.09 28.09
N GLU A 27 -4.06 -1.83 28.55
CA GLU A 27 -4.50 -0.47 28.76
C GLU A 27 -3.80 0.00 30.02
N VAL A 28 -2.66 0.67 29.89
CA VAL A 28 -1.96 1.21 31.05
C VAL A 28 -2.70 2.46 31.52
N CYS A 29 -3.84 2.24 32.13
CA CYS A 29 -4.19 3.02 33.32
C CYS A 29 -3.19 2.60 34.38
N TRP A 30 -2.37 3.49 34.88
CA TRP A 30 -1.27 3.27 35.81
C TRP A 30 -1.63 2.46 37.06
N TRP A 31 -2.91 2.05 37.26
CA TRP A 31 -3.46 1.57 38.50
C TRP A 31 -4.27 0.27 38.43
N LYS A 32 -4.59 -0.26 37.26
CA LYS A 32 -5.29 -1.55 37.20
C LYS A 32 -4.80 -2.38 36.00
N PRO A 33 -4.34 -3.62 36.20
CA PRO A 33 -4.30 -4.61 35.16
C PRO A 33 -5.73 -4.78 34.59
N LEU A 34 -5.85 -5.05 33.28
CA LEU A 34 -7.13 -5.50 32.72
C LEU A 34 -7.65 -6.64 33.60
N ASP A 35 -8.93 -6.62 33.93
CA ASP A 35 -9.49 -7.75 34.66
C ASP A 35 -9.45 -8.99 33.77
N ALA A 36 -9.42 -10.18 34.37
CA ALA A 36 -9.29 -11.44 33.65
C ALA A 36 -10.45 -11.64 32.63
N ALA A 37 -11.64 -11.12 32.93
CA ALA A 37 -12.80 -11.22 32.07
C ALA A 37 -12.65 -10.35 30.80
N GLU A 38 -12.13 -9.12 30.93
CA GLU A 38 -11.85 -8.25 29.79
C GLU A 38 -10.74 -8.82 28.90
N LEU A 39 -9.69 -9.39 29.52
CA LEU A 39 -8.63 -10.06 28.76
C LEU A 39 -9.15 -11.28 28.02
N ALA A 40 -9.98 -12.11 28.66
CA ALA A 40 -10.63 -13.25 28.03
C ALA A 40 -11.55 -12.82 26.87
N ARG A 41 -12.33 -11.75 27.07
CA ARG A 41 -13.19 -11.18 26.01
C ARG A 41 -12.40 -10.72 24.80
N ARG A 42 -11.27 -10.02 25.01
CA ARG A 42 -10.40 -9.57 23.91
C ARG A 42 -9.75 -10.74 23.16
N LYS A 43 -9.27 -11.75 23.88
CA LYS A 43 -8.76 -12.97 23.26
C LYS A 43 -9.83 -13.68 22.43
N ALA A 44 -11.04 -13.84 22.97
CA ALA A 44 -12.16 -14.43 22.25
C ALA A 44 -12.52 -13.64 20.98
N ALA A 45 -12.48 -12.30 21.00
CA ALA A 45 -12.74 -11.46 19.84
C ALA A 45 -11.66 -11.60 18.74
N VAL A 46 -10.39 -11.79 19.11
CA VAL A 46 -9.31 -12.09 18.15
C VAL A 46 -9.53 -13.46 17.51
N GLU A 47 -9.87 -14.48 18.31
CA GLU A 47 -10.15 -15.82 17.79
C GLU A 47 -11.40 -15.81 16.89
N GLU A 48 -12.44 -15.07 17.26
CA GLU A 48 -13.60 -14.87 16.38
C GLU A 48 -13.22 -14.26 15.01
N SER A 49 -12.26 -13.31 15.01
CA SER A 49 -11.74 -12.70 13.77
C SER A 49 -10.96 -13.69 12.88
N LYS A 50 -10.46 -14.79 13.44
CA LYS A 50 -9.74 -15.86 12.74
C LYS A 50 -10.62 -17.07 12.44
N ALA A 51 -11.86 -17.09 12.95
CA ALA A 51 -12.72 -18.27 12.87
C ALA A 51 -12.92 -18.75 11.42
N THR A 52 -12.68 -20.03 11.20
CA THR A 52 -12.83 -20.70 9.91
C THR A 52 -14.21 -21.33 9.71
N ASP A 53 -15.02 -21.38 10.76
CA ASP A 53 -16.41 -21.80 10.74
C ASP A 53 -17.22 -21.08 11.82
N ALA A 54 -18.54 -21.14 11.68
CA ALA A 54 -19.49 -20.74 12.69
C ALA A 54 -20.68 -21.68 12.67
N ASP A 55 -20.98 -22.22 13.83
CA ASP A 55 -22.19 -23.06 14.03
C ASP A 55 -23.43 -22.16 14.09
N CYS A 56 -23.83 -21.67 12.91
CA CYS A 56 -25.04 -20.87 12.74
C CYS A 56 -25.54 -20.95 11.30
N CYS A 57 -26.86 -21.04 11.16
CA CYS A 57 -27.55 -20.99 9.88
C CYS A 57 -27.97 -19.56 9.58
N PHE A 58 -27.64 -19.09 8.40
CA PHE A 58 -28.10 -17.81 7.88
C PHE A 58 -29.03 -18.03 6.70
N PRO A 59 -30.03 -17.15 6.46
CA PRO A 59 -30.89 -17.23 5.30
C PRO A 59 -30.06 -17.24 4.00
N VAL A 60 -30.30 -18.22 3.16
CA VAL A 60 -29.64 -18.44 1.88
C VAL A 60 -30.69 -18.89 0.84
N PRO A 61 -30.57 -18.50 -0.44
CA PRO A 61 -31.47 -18.99 -1.49
C PRO A 61 -31.37 -20.51 -1.69
N ASP A 62 -32.43 -21.14 -2.13
CA ASP A 62 -32.48 -22.58 -2.41
C ASP A 62 -31.39 -22.99 -3.40
N GLY A 63 -30.72 -24.10 -3.09
CA GLY A 63 -29.65 -24.64 -3.92
C GLY A 63 -28.28 -23.89 -3.79
N LEU A 64 -28.19 -22.91 -2.90
CA LEU A 64 -26.94 -22.24 -2.56
C LEU A 64 -26.55 -22.50 -1.10
N GLU A 65 -25.27 -22.43 -0.81
CA GLU A 65 -24.73 -22.64 0.53
C GLU A 65 -23.57 -21.68 0.79
N TYR A 66 -23.53 -21.13 2.02
CA TYR A 66 -22.35 -20.41 2.50
C TYR A 66 -21.25 -21.39 2.94
N ARG A 67 -20.05 -21.18 2.49
CA ARG A 67 -18.90 -21.94 3.01
C ARG A 67 -18.71 -21.69 4.50
N PRO A 68 -18.10 -22.63 5.27
CA PRO A 68 -17.91 -22.50 6.71
C PRO A 68 -17.35 -21.15 7.14
N PHE A 69 -16.23 -20.74 6.53
CA PHE A 69 -15.61 -19.46 6.83
C PHE A 69 -16.46 -18.24 6.41
N GLN A 70 -17.32 -18.35 5.40
CA GLN A 70 -18.26 -17.29 5.04
C GLN A 70 -19.33 -17.11 6.11
N ARG A 71 -19.82 -18.22 6.72
CA ARG A 71 -20.71 -18.16 7.88
C ARG A 71 -20.05 -17.44 9.04
N ALA A 72 -18.78 -17.77 9.35
CA ALA A 72 -18.02 -17.07 10.37
C ALA A 72 -17.88 -15.56 10.07
N GLY A 73 -17.64 -15.19 8.80
CA GLY A 73 -17.58 -13.80 8.38
C GLY A 73 -18.89 -13.04 8.53
N ILE A 74 -20.00 -13.67 8.16
CA ILE A 74 -21.35 -13.11 8.34
C ILE A 74 -21.64 -12.90 9.84
N ARG A 75 -21.37 -13.90 10.69
CA ARG A 75 -21.53 -13.79 12.15
C ARG A 75 -20.74 -12.63 12.73
N TYR A 76 -19.46 -12.55 12.35
CA TYR A 76 -18.58 -11.47 12.81
C TYR A 76 -19.09 -10.08 12.40
N ALA A 77 -19.58 -9.93 11.17
CA ALA A 77 -20.14 -8.68 10.66
C ALA A 77 -21.45 -8.30 11.36
N LEU A 78 -22.30 -9.28 11.68
CA LEU A 78 -23.57 -9.06 12.38
C LEU A 78 -23.39 -8.59 13.81
N ALA A 79 -22.32 -9.02 14.49
CA ALA A 79 -22.02 -8.62 15.85
C ALA A 79 -21.53 -7.15 15.96
N ARG A 80 -21.29 -6.45 14.86
CA ARG A 80 -20.67 -5.12 14.80
C ARG A 80 -21.47 -4.16 13.91
N GLN A 81 -21.52 -2.88 14.30
CA GLN A 81 -22.13 -1.84 13.45
C GLN A 81 -21.23 -1.48 12.25
N GLY A 82 -19.92 -1.47 12.48
CA GLY A 82 -18.88 -1.26 11.45
C GLY A 82 -17.95 -2.47 11.37
N CYS A 83 -17.75 -3.02 10.17
CA CYS A 83 -16.89 -4.18 9.95
C CYS A 83 -16.03 -4.01 8.70
N LEU A 84 -14.74 -4.28 8.84
CA LEU A 84 -13.79 -4.42 7.75
C LEU A 84 -13.61 -5.91 7.45
N ILE A 85 -14.16 -6.38 6.34
CA ILE A 85 -13.93 -7.74 5.83
C ILE A 85 -12.68 -7.69 4.96
N ALA A 86 -11.54 -8.02 5.57
CA ALA A 86 -10.21 -7.96 5.00
C ALA A 86 -9.68 -9.34 4.58
N ASP A 87 -10.56 -10.29 4.33
CA ASP A 87 -10.22 -11.62 3.83
C ASP A 87 -9.42 -11.54 2.53
N GLU A 88 -8.51 -12.49 2.33
CA GLU A 88 -7.73 -12.61 1.11
C GLU A 88 -8.62 -12.61 -0.14
N MET A 89 -8.08 -12.19 -1.27
CA MET A 89 -8.83 -12.14 -2.53
C MET A 89 -9.31 -13.53 -2.92
N GLY A 90 -10.50 -13.61 -3.51
CA GLY A 90 -11.08 -14.90 -3.93
C GLY A 90 -11.87 -15.65 -2.85
N LEU A 91 -11.89 -15.21 -1.59
CA LEU A 91 -12.66 -15.83 -0.51
C LEU A 91 -14.15 -15.44 -0.47
N GLY A 92 -14.66 -14.76 -1.50
CA GLY A 92 -16.08 -14.45 -1.59
C GLY A 92 -16.57 -13.40 -0.59
N LYS A 93 -15.82 -12.31 -0.40
CA LYS A 93 -16.22 -11.16 0.43
C LYS A 93 -17.57 -10.59 0.03
N THR A 94 -17.88 -10.56 -1.27
CA THR A 94 -19.18 -10.16 -1.82
C THR A 94 -20.31 -11.02 -1.26
N ILE A 95 -20.12 -12.34 -1.21
CA ILE A 95 -21.11 -13.29 -0.69
C ILE A 95 -21.31 -13.10 0.81
N GLN A 96 -20.24 -12.87 1.57
CA GLN A 96 -20.33 -12.57 3.01
C GLN A 96 -21.10 -11.28 3.27
N ALA A 97 -20.88 -10.24 2.45
CA ALA A 97 -21.61 -8.98 2.56
C ALA A 97 -23.10 -9.17 2.23
N ILE A 98 -23.45 -9.93 1.18
CA ILE A 98 -24.85 -10.23 0.84
C ILE A 98 -25.49 -11.12 1.92
N GLY A 99 -24.77 -12.10 2.44
CA GLY A 99 -25.23 -12.93 3.56
C GLY A 99 -25.49 -12.09 4.83
N THR A 100 -24.69 -11.04 5.05
CA THR A 100 -24.95 -10.08 6.14
C THR A 100 -26.24 -9.28 5.90
N ILE A 101 -26.57 -8.90 4.64
CA ILE A 101 -27.86 -8.28 4.32
C ILE A 101 -28.99 -9.26 4.63
N ASN A 102 -28.90 -10.51 4.14
CA ASN A 102 -29.93 -11.54 4.34
C ASN A 102 -30.22 -11.80 5.82
N ALA A 103 -29.19 -11.73 6.66
CA ALA A 103 -29.28 -11.97 8.10
C ALA A 103 -29.55 -10.69 8.93
N THR A 104 -29.61 -9.51 8.29
CA THR A 104 -29.97 -8.26 8.99
C THR A 104 -31.49 -8.13 9.07
N PRO A 105 -32.10 -8.17 10.28
CA PRO A 105 -33.53 -8.06 10.43
C PRO A 105 -34.09 -6.76 9.80
N ASN A 106 -35.16 -6.87 9.04
CA ASN A 106 -35.90 -5.74 8.44
C ASN A 106 -35.05 -4.82 7.57
N ALA A 107 -33.94 -5.30 7.00
CA ALA A 107 -33.17 -4.53 6.02
C ALA A 107 -34.09 -4.19 4.83
N SER A 108 -34.22 -2.91 4.52
CA SER A 108 -35.06 -2.39 3.43
C SER A 108 -34.30 -1.47 2.48
N ASP A 109 -33.27 -0.79 2.96
CA ASP A 109 -32.50 0.19 2.20
C ASP A 109 -31.02 -0.18 2.22
N VAL A 110 -30.48 -0.58 1.08
CA VAL A 110 -29.10 -1.04 0.93
C VAL A 110 -28.34 -0.23 -0.12
N LEU A 111 -27.14 0.22 0.22
CA LEU A 111 -26.26 0.92 -0.71
C LEU A 111 -24.97 0.12 -0.91
N VAL A 112 -24.63 -0.16 -2.17
CA VAL A 112 -23.35 -0.78 -2.56
C VAL A 112 -22.53 0.22 -3.35
N ILE A 113 -21.33 0.53 -2.87
CA ILE A 113 -20.37 1.40 -3.54
C ILE A 113 -19.17 0.56 -3.98
N THR A 114 -18.91 0.54 -5.28
CA THR A 114 -17.88 -0.31 -5.88
C THR A 114 -17.18 0.40 -7.05
N LYS A 115 -16.23 -0.28 -7.72
CA LYS A 115 -15.66 0.21 -9.00
C LYS A 115 -16.71 0.20 -10.12
N ALA A 116 -16.56 1.10 -11.09
CA ALA A 116 -17.49 1.21 -12.21
C ALA A 116 -17.71 -0.14 -12.93
N GLY A 117 -16.64 -0.88 -13.22
CA GLY A 117 -16.68 -2.17 -13.89
C GLY A 117 -17.28 -3.31 -13.06
N LEU A 118 -17.41 -3.14 -11.74
CA LEU A 118 -17.98 -4.18 -10.87
C LEU A 118 -19.49 -4.03 -10.63
N LYS A 119 -20.13 -2.95 -11.06
CA LYS A 119 -21.56 -2.70 -10.81
C LYS A 119 -22.44 -3.83 -11.29
N PHE A 120 -22.22 -4.33 -12.50
CA PHE A 120 -23.00 -5.43 -13.07
C PHE A 120 -22.71 -6.79 -12.40
N ASN A 121 -21.46 -7.00 -11.95
CA ASN A 121 -21.15 -8.17 -11.16
C ASN A 121 -21.92 -8.17 -9.84
N TRP A 122 -21.94 -7.02 -9.14
CA TRP A 122 -22.74 -6.85 -7.93
C TRP A 122 -24.24 -7.05 -8.19
N LEU A 123 -24.77 -6.51 -9.29
CA LEU A 123 -26.17 -6.74 -9.69
C LEU A 123 -26.48 -8.22 -9.83
N ARG A 124 -25.64 -8.97 -10.53
CA ARG A 124 -25.80 -10.42 -10.72
C ARG A 124 -25.71 -11.19 -9.41
N GLU A 125 -24.73 -10.88 -8.56
CA GLU A 125 -24.57 -11.56 -7.26
C GLU A 125 -25.73 -11.22 -6.30
N LEU A 126 -26.18 -9.97 -6.25
CA LEU A 126 -27.35 -9.59 -5.46
C LEU A 126 -28.61 -10.33 -5.91
N LYS A 127 -28.89 -10.40 -7.23
CA LYS A 127 -30.04 -11.17 -7.76
C LYS A 127 -29.94 -12.65 -7.46
N ARG A 128 -28.72 -13.20 -7.38
CA ARG A 128 -28.49 -14.62 -7.10
C ARG A 128 -28.58 -14.96 -5.61
N TRP A 129 -28.07 -14.09 -4.72
CA TRP A 129 -27.86 -14.41 -3.31
C TRP A 129 -28.82 -13.74 -2.34
N LEU A 130 -29.59 -12.71 -2.75
CA LEU A 130 -30.59 -12.11 -1.87
C LEU A 130 -31.79 -13.06 -1.70
N VAL A 131 -32.14 -13.33 -0.45
CA VAL A 131 -33.30 -14.16 -0.08
C VAL A 131 -34.59 -13.35 -0.16
N ASN A 132 -34.58 -12.10 0.35
CA ASN A 132 -35.77 -11.25 0.38
C ASN A 132 -36.15 -10.79 -1.03
N PRO A 133 -37.32 -11.23 -1.59
CA PRO A 133 -37.76 -10.83 -2.93
C PRO A 133 -37.93 -9.32 -3.07
N ALA A 134 -38.38 -8.62 -2.02
CA ALA A 134 -38.57 -7.17 -2.06
C ALA A 134 -37.25 -6.39 -2.25
N LEU A 135 -36.11 -6.95 -1.83
CA LEU A 135 -34.80 -6.42 -2.12
C LEU A 135 -34.27 -6.91 -3.46
N ARG A 136 -34.37 -8.22 -3.72
CA ARG A 136 -33.84 -8.87 -4.93
C ARG A 136 -34.41 -8.29 -6.21
N ASP A 137 -35.72 -8.02 -6.22
CA ASP A 137 -36.42 -7.52 -7.39
C ASP A 137 -36.39 -5.98 -7.50
N SER A 138 -35.88 -5.31 -6.48
CA SER A 138 -35.72 -3.84 -6.40
C SER A 138 -34.24 -3.43 -6.31
N VAL A 139 -33.42 -3.84 -7.29
CA VAL A 139 -32.02 -3.48 -7.42
C VAL A 139 -31.83 -2.53 -8.60
N GLY A 140 -31.24 -1.36 -8.36
CA GLY A 140 -30.96 -0.37 -9.39
C GLY A 140 -29.50 0.08 -9.39
N ILE A 141 -29.04 0.51 -10.56
CA ILE A 141 -27.69 1.05 -10.75
C ILE A 141 -27.78 2.56 -10.92
N ALA A 142 -27.09 3.30 -10.05
CA ALA A 142 -26.94 4.75 -10.20
C ALA A 142 -25.85 5.08 -11.24
N ASP A 143 -26.08 6.14 -11.99
CA ASP A 143 -25.12 6.75 -12.89
C ASP A 143 -24.94 8.24 -12.59
N GLY A 144 -24.26 9.00 -13.47
CA GLY A 144 -24.07 10.46 -13.29
C GLY A 144 -25.31 11.30 -13.51
N LYS A 145 -26.41 10.73 -14.04
CA LYS A 145 -27.64 11.44 -14.43
C LYS A 145 -28.86 10.96 -13.62
N THR A 146 -28.87 9.70 -13.23
CA THR A 146 -30.03 9.05 -12.59
C THR A 146 -29.63 8.36 -11.31
N PHE A 147 -30.36 8.65 -10.22
CA PHE A 147 -30.28 7.89 -8.97
C PHE A 147 -31.57 7.06 -8.84
N PRO A 148 -31.48 5.73 -8.81
CA PRO A 148 -32.66 4.88 -8.82
C PRO A 148 -33.44 5.00 -7.49
N THR A 149 -34.78 4.85 -7.57
CA THR A 149 -35.69 4.83 -6.41
C THR A 149 -35.85 3.43 -5.82
N THR A 150 -34.96 2.51 -6.20
CA THR A 150 -34.95 1.11 -5.74
C THR A 150 -34.47 0.98 -4.30
N ARG A 151 -34.81 -0.15 -3.65
CA ARG A 151 -34.40 -0.47 -2.27
C ARG A 151 -32.91 -0.79 -2.18
N VAL A 152 -32.35 -1.43 -3.19
CA VAL A 152 -30.92 -1.70 -3.29
C VAL A 152 -30.34 -0.83 -4.40
N VAL A 153 -29.39 0.03 -4.06
CA VAL A 153 -28.72 0.93 -4.99
C VAL A 153 -27.25 0.53 -5.14
N ILE A 154 -26.81 0.34 -6.36
CA ILE A 154 -25.41 0.09 -6.70
C ILE A 154 -24.86 1.34 -7.38
N MET A 155 -23.72 1.86 -6.90
CA MET A 155 -23.06 3.02 -7.51
C MET A 155 -21.55 2.85 -7.53
N ASN A 156 -20.87 3.65 -8.35
CA ASN A 156 -19.40 3.72 -8.31
C ASN A 156 -18.90 4.94 -7.54
N PHE A 157 -17.65 4.84 -7.09
CA PHE A 157 -16.99 5.86 -6.27
C PHE A 157 -17.02 7.28 -6.88
N ASP A 158 -16.84 7.36 -8.22
CA ASP A 158 -16.59 8.63 -8.89
C ASP A 158 -17.82 9.52 -8.97
N ILE A 159 -19.03 8.93 -8.90
CA ILE A 159 -20.29 9.68 -8.93
C ILE A 159 -20.85 9.98 -7.53
N ALA A 160 -20.22 9.53 -6.45
CA ALA A 160 -20.72 9.75 -5.10
C ALA A 160 -20.90 11.24 -4.76
N HIS A 161 -20.04 12.09 -5.27
CA HIS A 161 -20.12 13.53 -5.05
C HIS A 161 -21.28 14.22 -5.81
N VAL A 162 -21.90 13.54 -6.78
CA VAL A 162 -23.04 14.06 -7.57
C VAL A 162 -24.35 13.94 -6.78
N TRP A 163 -24.44 12.95 -5.86
CA TRP A 163 -25.66 12.55 -5.17
C TRP A 163 -25.66 12.81 -3.65
N PRO A 164 -25.21 13.99 -3.15
CA PRO A 164 -25.04 14.21 -1.71
C PRO A 164 -26.36 14.11 -0.93
N LYS A 165 -27.48 14.59 -1.50
CA LYS A 165 -28.82 14.52 -0.85
C LYS A 165 -29.32 13.08 -0.75
N SER A 166 -29.19 12.29 -1.82
CA SER A 166 -29.61 10.88 -1.86
C SER A 166 -28.80 10.01 -0.93
N LEU A 167 -27.50 10.33 -0.74
CA LEU A 167 -26.60 9.61 0.14
C LEU A 167 -26.74 10.01 1.61
N ALA A 168 -27.29 11.17 1.92
CA ALA A 168 -27.44 11.66 3.30
C ALA A 168 -28.57 10.96 4.09
N ARG A 169 -29.44 10.19 3.43
CA ARG A 169 -30.49 9.39 4.12
C ARG A 169 -29.86 8.28 4.95
N MET A 170 -30.56 7.85 6.01
CA MET A 170 -30.14 6.67 6.79
C MET A 170 -30.34 5.40 5.99
N TRP A 171 -29.27 4.65 5.79
CA TRP A 171 -29.29 3.35 5.14
C TRP A 171 -29.30 2.24 6.19
N ASP A 172 -29.97 1.11 5.90
CA ASP A 172 -29.88 -0.04 6.79
C ASP A 172 -28.51 -0.70 6.68
N VAL A 173 -28.01 -0.89 5.44
CA VAL A 173 -26.68 -1.44 5.19
C VAL A 173 -25.99 -0.63 4.10
N VAL A 174 -24.76 -0.20 4.37
CA VAL A 174 -23.85 0.37 3.36
C VAL A 174 -22.64 -0.53 3.21
N ILE A 175 -22.37 -0.93 1.97
CA ILE A 175 -21.22 -1.75 1.60
C ILE A 175 -20.29 -0.92 0.72
N ILE A 176 -19.03 -0.85 1.09
CA ILE A 176 -17.95 -0.25 0.27
C ILE A 176 -17.02 -1.39 -0.16
N ASP A 177 -17.12 -1.78 -1.41
CA ASP A 177 -16.26 -2.78 -2.00
C ASP A 177 -14.97 -2.14 -2.53
N GLU A 178 -13.83 -2.84 -2.44
CA GLU A 178 -12.49 -2.29 -2.74
C GLU A 178 -12.22 -0.97 -1.97
N SER A 179 -12.50 -1.00 -0.69
CA SER A 179 -12.48 0.17 0.20
C SER A 179 -11.10 0.88 0.28
N HIS A 180 -10.00 0.18 -0.08
CA HIS A 180 -8.66 0.77 -0.20
C HIS A 180 -8.60 1.96 -1.20
N LEU A 181 -9.58 2.09 -2.10
CA LEU A 181 -9.68 3.24 -3.01
C LEU A 181 -10.00 4.56 -2.30
N LEU A 182 -10.43 4.51 -1.05
CA LEU A 182 -10.72 5.69 -0.21
C LEU A 182 -9.53 6.12 0.67
N LYS A 183 -8.34 5.55 0.44
CA LYS A 183 -7.13 5.77 1.22
C LYS A 183 -6.72 7.24 1.40
N ASN A 184 -7.02 8.10 0.44
CA ASN A 184 -6.72 9.53 0.53
C ASN A 184 -7.97 10.33 0.92
N PRO A 185 -8.06 10.85 2.18
CA PRO A 185 -9.21 11.60 2.68
C PRO A 185 -9.45 12.93 1.96
N ALA A 186 -8.47 13.46 1.22
CA ALA A 186 -8.58 14.72 0.49
C ALA A 186 -9.34 14.59 -0.84
N THR A 187 -9.51 13.37 -1.36
CA THR A 187 -10.19 13.16 -2.65
C THR A 187 -11.70 13.44 -2.55
N ARG A 188 -12.29 13.86 -3.68
CA ARG A 188 -13.75 14.12 -3.77
C ARG A 188 -14.57 12.91 -3.35
N ARG A 189 -14.20 11.71 -3.81
CA ARG A 189 -14.86 10.44 -3.48
C ARG A 189 -14.79 10.10 -1.99
N ALA A 190 -13.61 10.25 -1.35
CA ALA A 190 -13.45 9.98 0.07
C ALA A 190 -14.28 10.97 0.92
N LYS A 191 -14.28 12.26 0.56
CA LYS A 191 -15.10 13.29 1.23
C LYS A 191 -16.60 13.03 1.09
N ALA A 192 -17.05 12.56 -0.08
CA ALA A 192 -18.46 12.27 -0.31
C ALA A 192 -18.95 11.02 0.44
N ILE A 193 -18.09 10.00 0.61
CA ILE A 193 -18.45 8.70 1.18
C ILE A 193 -18.12 8.64 2.67
N CYS A 194 -16.88 8.92 3.05
CA CYS A 194 -16.42 8.81 4.42
C CYS A 194 -16.65 10.08 5.24
N GLY A 195 -16.96 11.20 4.58
CA GLY A 195 -17.05 12.50 5.21
C GLY A 195 -15.73 13.26 5.17
N TYR A 196 -15.71 14.42 5.83
CA TYR A 196 -14.55 15.29 5.88
C TYR A 196 -14.38 15.90 7.26
N LYS A 197 -13.19 15.77 7.80
CA LYS A 197 -12.75 16.42 9.02
C LYS A 197 -11.74 17.50 8.64
N PRO A 198 -12.09 18.81 8.75
CA PRO A 198 -11.20 19.90 8.40
C PRO A 198 -9.96 19.91 9.30
N LYS A 199 -8.85 20.43 8.79
CA LYS A 199 -7.66 20.69 9.57
C LYS A 199 -7.89 21.88 10.51
N ARG A 200 -7.04 22.06 11.52
CA ARG A 200 -7.13 23.20 12.45
C ARG A 200 -7.05 24.57 11.77
N SER A 201 -6.38 24.64 10.60
CA SER A 201 -6.21 25.86 9.78
C SER A 201 -7.35 26.10 8.79
N GLU A 202 -8.33 25.20 8.71
CA GLU A 202 -9.45 25.27 7.79
C GLU A 202 -10.72 25.63 8.56
N ASP A 203 -11.73 26.16 7.83
CA ASP A 203 -13.03 26.48 8.41
C ASP A 203 -13.71 25.22 8.98
N PRO A 204 -14.07 25.22 10.28
CA PRO A 204 -14.82 24.11 10.89
C PRO A 204 -16.14 23.79 10.19
N GLY A 205 -16.78 24.77 9.54
CA GLY A 205 -18.01 24.61 8.76
C GLY A 205 -17.86 23.70 7.54
N LEU A 206 -16.63 23.37 7.13
CA LEU A 206 -16.35 22.38 6.08
C LEU A 206 -16.51 20.93 6.54
N ALA A 207 -16.73 20.68 7.84
CA ALA A 207 -16.95 19.34 8.36
C ALA A 207 -18.20 18.71 7.75
N ARG A 208 -18.05 17.45 7.31
CA ARG A 208 -19.14 16.65 6.73
C ARG A 208 -19.13 15.26 7.32
N SER A 209 -20.30 14.79 7.71
CA SER A 209 -20.47 13.39 8.09
C SER A 209 -20.35 12.51 6.86
N GLY A 210 -19.83 11.30 7.05
CA GLY A 210 -19.88 10.26 6.02
C GLY A 210 -21.32 9.74 5.83
N ILE A 211 -21.50 8.86 4.84
CA ILE A 211 -22.80 8.24 4.55
C ILE A 211 -23.29 7.53 5.82
N PRO A 212 -24.48 7.90 6.34
CA PRO A 212 -25.01 7.32 7.56
C PRO A 212 -25.60 5.93 7.28
N ALA A 213 -25.33 4.97 8.15
CA ALA A 213 -25.90 3.64 8.05
C ALA A 213 -26.01 2.98 9.43
N LYS A 214 -27.01 2.10 9.59
CA LYS A 214 -27.15 1.25 10.78
C LYS A 214 -26.03 0.19 10.81
N ARG A 215 -25.65 -0.33 9.62
CA ARG A 215 -24.53 -1.26 9.44
C ARG A 215 -23.63 -0.82 8.31
N LYS A 216 -22.35 -0.78 8.57
CA LYS A 216 -21.31 -0.35 7.63
C LYS A 216 -20.35 -1.51 7.37
N LEU A 217 -20.20 -1.90 6.11
CA LEU A 217 -19.28 -2.95 5.68
C LEU A 217 -18.25 -2.37 4.71
N ALA A 218 -16.99 -2.55 5.00
CA ALA A 218 -15.89 -2.24 4.09
C ALA A 218 -15.23 -3.56 3.66
N LEU A 219 -15.08 -3.77 2.36
CA LEU A 219 -14.48 -4.99 1.80
C LEU A 219 -13.17 -4.62 1.12
N THR A 220 -12.12 -5.37 1.39
CA THR A 220 -10.84 -5.27 0.66
C THR A 220 -9.98 -6.51 0.89
N GLY A 221 -9.28 -6.97 -0.14
CA GLY A 221 -8.26 -8.02 0.02
C GLY A 221 -6.90 -7.44 0.44
N THR A 222 -6.70 -6.14 0.20
CA THR A 222 -5.45 -5.41 0.47
C THR A 222 -5.76 -4.16 1.28
N PRO A 223 -5.93 -4.27 2.61
CA PRO A 223 -6.31 -3.14 3.46
C PRO A 223 -5.24 -2.04 3.49
N ILE A 224 -3.98 -2.39 3.28
CA ILE A 224 -2.83 -1.47 3.19
C ILE A 224 -2.10 -1.78 1.89
N GLU A 225 -1.94 -0.77 1.02
CA GLU A 225 -1.17 -0.92 -0.22
C GLU A 225 0.27 -0.41 -0.08
N ASN A 226 0.45 0.79 0.50
CA ASN A 226 1.77 1.43 0.59
C ASN A 226 2.09 1.94 1.99
N LYS A 227 1.10 2.52 2.69
CA LYS A 227 1.29 3.16 3.99
C LYS A 227 0.15 2.86 4.94
N LEU A 228 0.48 2.64 6.19
CA LEU A 228 -0.49 2.39 7.26
C LEU A 228 -1.56 3.49 7.37
N GLU A 229 -1.19 4.73 7.09
CA GLU A 229 -2.08 5.89 7.13
C GLU A 229 -3.28 5.75 6.19
N GLU A 230 -3.14 4.97 5.12
CA GLU A 230 -4.17 4.74 4.10
C GLU A 230 -5.42 4.06 4.67
N LEU A 231 -5.23 3.26 5.72
CA LEU A 231 -6.32 2.55 6.38
C LEU A 231 -7.24 3.48 7.19
N TRP A 232 -6.71 4.61 7.70
CA TRP A 232 -7.44 5.47 8.64
C TRP A 232 -8.77 5.98 8.08
N THR A 233 -8.85 6.39 6.83
CA THR A 233 -10.07 6.98 6.24
C THR A 233 -11.27 6.02 6.33
N VAL A 234 -11.04 4.76 6.02
CA VAL A 234 -12.06 3.70 6.07
C VAL A 234 -12.42 3.36 7.52
N LEU A 235 -11.42 3.21 8.39
CA LEU A 235 -11.64 2.94 9.82
C LEU A 235 -12.41 4.06 10.50
N TRP A 236 -12.11 5.31 10.17
CA TRP A 236 -12.83 6.47 10.70
C TRP A 236 -14.30 6.47 10.25
N TRP A 237 -14.60 6.10 9.00
CA TRP A 237 -15.98 5.97 8.55
C TRP A 237 -16.71 4.82 9.23
N LEU A 238 -16.04 3.68 9.44
CA LEU A 238 -16.63 2.52 10.13
C LEU A 238 -16.92 2.80 11.60
N ASP A 239 -15.95 3.35 12.32
CA ASP A 239 -16.05 3.65 13.76
C ASP A 239 -15.26 4.93 14.12
N PRO A 240 -15.90 6.10 14.00
CA PRO A 240 -15.24 7.38 14.29
C PRO A 240 -14.87 7.57 15.76
N ALA A 241 -15.53 6.86 16.67
CA ALA A 241 -15.23 6.94 18.11
C ALA A 241 -13.91 6.24 18.44
N ARG A 242 -13.66 5.06 17.87
CA ARG A 242 -12.40 4.32 18.05
C ARG A 242 -11.25 4.92 17.26
N PHE A 243 -11.50 5.44 16.06
CA PHE A 243 -10.50 5.96 15.14
C PHE A 243 -10.63 7.49 14.89
N PRO A 244 -10.66 8.32 15.95
CA PRO A 244 -10.96 9.76 15.83
C PRO A 244 -9.87 10.54 15.06
N SER A 245 -8.67 10.00 14.94
CA SER A 245 -7.55 10.63 14.23
C SER A 245 -6.57 9.61 13.68
N LYS A 246 -5.93 9.97 12.58
CA LYS A 246 -4.82 9.24 11.98
C LYS A 246 -3.68 8.97 12.97
N TRP A 247 -3.39 9.95 13.84
CA TRP A 247 -2.35 9.86 14.86
C TRP A 247 -2.55 8.74 15.88
N LYS A 248 -3.81 8.48 16.26
CA LYS A 248 -4.12 7.37 17.17
C LYS A 248 -3.77 6.03 16.53
N LEU A 249 -4.07 5.86 15.24
CA LEU A 249 -3.72 4.65 14.48
C LEU A 249 -2.20 4.45 14.41
N LEU A 250 -1.46 5.53 14.07
CA LEU A 250 -0.01 5.48 13.94
C LEU A 250 0.71 5.19 15.26
N LYS A 251 0.21 5.75 16.36
CA LYS A 251 0.71 5.44 17.72
C LYS A 251 0.55 3.97 18.08
N LEU A 252 -0.58 3.35 17.73
CA LEU A 252 -0.79 1.91 17.95
C LEU A 252 0.25 1.06 17.22
N ALA A 253 0.69 1.49 16.03
CA ALA A 253 1.76 0.84 15.27
C ALA A 253 3.18 1.14 15.79
N GLY A 254 3.31 1.86 16.89
CA GLY A 254 4.60 2.23 17.46
C GLY A 254 5.32 3.36 16.73
N ILE A 255 4.63 4.06 15.81
CA ILE A 255 5.21 5.20 15.09
C ILE A 255 5.23 6.40 16.02
N THR A 256 6.43 6.92 16.26
CA THR A 256 6.66 8.14 17.03
C THR A 256 7.18 9.25 16.14
N TYR A 257 6.90 10.49 16.51
CA TYR A 257 7.38 11.67 15.81
C TYR A 257 8.31 12.44 16.73
N SER A 258 9.53 12.66 16.27
CA SER A 258 10.54 13.50 16.93
C SER A 258 10.89 14.66 16.01
N GLY A 259 11.62 15.65 16.51
CA GLY A 259 12.13 16.76 15.67
C GLY A 259 12.99 16.30 14.48
N SER A 260 13.47 15.06 14.48
CA SER A 260 14.23 14.44 13.39
C SER A 260 13.34 13.69 12.36
N GLY A 261 12.01 13.67 12.55
CA GLY A 261 11.07 13.00 11.64
C GLY A 261 10.22 11.92 12.30
N ALA A 262 9.49 11.16 11.48
CA ALA A 262 8.73 10.00 11.93
C ALA A 262 9.65 8.78 12.03
N SER A 263 9.55 8.02 13.14
CA SER A 263 10.11 6.66 13.18
C SER A 263 9.30 5.73 12.28
N GLY A 264 9.92 4.65 11.81
CA GLY A 264 9.16 3.54 11.21
C GLY A 264 8.24 2.85 12.24
N PRO A 265 7.30 2.02 11.77
CA PRO A 265 6.53 1.15 12.65
C PRO A 265 7.47 0.15 13.34
N THR A 266 7.13 -0.23 14.57
CA THR A 266 7.85 -1.28 15.31
C THR A 266 7.10 -2.61 15.21
N ASP A 267 7.80 -3.75 15.25
CA ASP A 267 7.17 -5.07 15.17
C ASP A 267 6.16 -5.28 16.31
N VAL A 268 6.52 -4.86 17.52
CA VAL A 268 5.61 -4.88 18.69
C VAL A 268 4.38 -4.00 18.44
N GLY A 269 4.57 -2.80 17.88
CA GLY A 269 3.48 -1.87 17.57
C GLY A 269 2.57 -2.40 16.47
N MET A 270 3.12 -3.02 15.43
CA MET A 270 2.33 -3.63 14.35
C MET A 270 1.50 -4.81 14.87
N GLY A 271 2.07 -5.67 15.69
CA GLY A 271 1.33 -6.76 16.36
C GLY A 271 0.22 -6.24 17.26
N ALA A 272 0.45 -5.14 17.99
CA ALA A 272 -0.56 -4.50 18.81
C ALA A 272 -1.69 -3.90 17.97
N LEU A 273 -1.36 -3.24 16.86
CA LEU A 273 -2.34 -2.71 15.93
C LEU A 273 -3.19 -3.82 15.30
N GLN A 274 -2.56 -4.89 14.84
CA GLN A 274 -3.25 -6.04 14.24
C GLN A 274 -4.24 -6.66 15.23
N ARG A 275 -3.80 -6.91 16.47
CA ARG A 275 -4.70 -7.40 17.53
C ARG A 275 -5.86 -6.42 17.77
N PHE A 276 -5.57 -5.13 17.90
CA PHE A 276 -6.60 -4.11 18.10
C PHE A 276 -7.65 -4.06 16.98
N LEU A 277 -7.22 -4.18 15.72
CA LEU A 277 -8.13 -4.22 14.58
C LEU A 277 -8.98 -5.50 14.61
N ARG A 278 -8.39 -6.66 14.87
CA ARG A 278 -9.09 -7.95 14.96
C ARG A 278 -10.08 -8.00 16.11
N GLU A 279 -9.73 -7.47 17.26
CA GLU A 279 -10.62 -7.38 18.42
C GLU A 279 -11.88 -6.56 18.12
N ASN A 280 -11.75 -5.48 17.38
CA ASN A 280 -12.78 -4.46 17.33
C ASN A 280 -13.56 -4.40 16.02
N ILE A 281 -12.90 -4.61 14.83
CA ILE A 281 -13.50 -4.17 13.58
C ILE A 281 -13.14 -5.01 12.36
N MET A 282 -12.05 -5.77 12.40
CA MET A 282 -11.50 -6.44 11.22
C MET A 282 -11.57 -7.96 11.32
N ILE A 283 -12.13 -8.61 10.30
CA ILE A 283 -11.95 -10.04 10.05
C ILE A 283 -11.00 -10.23 8.88
N ARG A 284 -10.00 -11.10 9.04
CA ARG A 284 -9.02 -11.41 8.00
C ARG A 284 -8.60 -12.88 8.10
N ARG A 285 -8.79 -13.60 7.00
CA ARG A 285 -8.36 -15.00 6.80
C ARG A 285 -7.63 -15.13 5.49
N LEU A 286 -6.73 -16.08 5.42
CA LEU A 286 -5.96 -16.40 4.23
C LEU A 286 -6.54 -17.64 3.55
N LYS A 287 -6.33 -17.77 2.25
CA LYS A 287 -6.80 -18.95 1.48
C LYS A 287 -6.27 -20.26 2.06
N ARG A 288 -4.98 -20.27 2.46
CA ARG A 288 -4.34 -21.45 3.08
C ARG A 288 -5.04 -21.92 4.36
N ASP A 289 -5.70 -21.02 5.09
CA ASP A 289 -6.35 -21.33 6.38
C ASP A 289 -7.77 -21.89 6.20
N VAL A 290 -8.43 -21.58 5.08
CA VAL A 290 -9.86 -21.83 4.88
C VAL A 290 -10.23 -22.58 3.61
N LEU A 291 -9.28 -22.79 2.70
CA LEU A 291 -9.45 -23.50 1.43
C LEU A 291 -8.36 -24.55 1.24
N ALA A 292 -8.36 -25.57 2.10
CA ALA A 292 -7.38 -26.67 2.01
C ALA A 292 -7.45 -27.41 0.66
N GLU A 293 -8.62 -27.36 -0.01
CA GLU A 293 -8.82 -27.96 -1.33
C GLU A 293 -8.27 -27.13 -2.49
N LEU A 294 -7.88 -25.86 -2.26
CA LEU A 294 -7.33 -25.01 -3.32
C LEU A 294 -5.88 -25.42 -3.61
N PRO A 295 -5.57 -25.83 -4.84
CA PRO A 295 -4.20 -26.20 -5.21
C PRO A 295 -3.20 -25.06 -5.00
N PRO A 296 -1.91 -25.35 -4.84
CA PRO A 296 -0.90 -24.34 -4.62
C PRO A 296 -0.74 -23.39 -5.82
N LYS A 297 -0.19 -22.21 -5.56
CA LYS A 297 0.22 -21.25 -6.57
C LYS A 297 1.74 -21.18 -6.59
N ILE A 298 2.33 -21.43 -7.77
CA ILE A 298 3.79 -21.43 -7.97
C ILE A 298 4.16 -20.21 -8.81
N ARG A 299 5.19 -19.47 -8.40
CA ARG A 299 5.69 -18.31 -9.16
C ARG A 299 7.08 -18.59 -9.70
N THR A 300 7.30 -18.22 -10.97
CA THR A 300 8.57 -18.36 -11.68
C THR A 300 8.93 -17.06 -12.40
N ILE A 301 10.20 -16.86 -12.69
CA ILE A 301 10.67 -15.75 -13.54
C ILE A 301 11.29 -16.34 -14.80
N THR A 302 10.84 -15.84 -15.94
CA THR A 302 11.49 -16.07 -17.23
C THR A 302 12.19 -14.79 -17.66
N THR A 303 13.49 -14.91 -17.91
CA THR A 303 14.33 -13.77 -18.32
C THR A 303 14.61 -13.81 -19.82
N PHE A 304 14.35 -12.70 -20.49
CA PHE A 304 14.71 -12.49 -21.89
C PHE A 304 16.00 -11.66 -21.99
N SER A 305 16.84 -11.96 -22.98
CA SER A 305 18.10 -11.23 -23.24
C SER A 305 18.45 -11.29 -24.71
N GLY A 306 19.30 -10.38 -25.15
CA GLY A 306 19.84 -10.31 -26.49
C GLY A 306 19.36 -9.11 -27.31
N GLY A 307 20.20 -8.69 -28.26
CA GLY A 307 19.90 -7.66 -29.24
C GLY A 307 19.45 -6.32 -28.64
N GLU A 308 18.26 -5.87 -29.06
CA GLU A 308 17.67 -4.61 -28.64
C GLU A 308 17.38 -4.55 -27.13
N LEU A 309 17.01 -5.67 -26.50
CA LEU A 309 16.72 -5.71 -25.06
C LEU A 309 17.93 -5.36 -24.20
N ASP A 310 19.11 -5.86 -24.58
CA ASP A 310 20.34 -5.57 -23.82
C ASP A 310 20.72 -4.08 -23.95
N THR A 311 20.49 -3.48 -25.11
CA THR A 311 20.70 -2.04 -25.34
C THR A 311 19.73 -1.20 -24.48
N LEU A 312 18.46 -1.57 -24.45
CA LEU A 312 17.45 -0.87 -23.65
C LEU A 312 17.70 -1.04 -22.15
N ALA A 313 18.15 -2.22 -21.71
CA ALA A 313 18.52 -2.47 -20.32
C ALA A 313 19.73 -1.63 -19.90
N ALA A 314 20.73 -1.49 -20.75
CA ALA A 314 21.88 -0.62 -20.51
C ALA A 314 21.47 0.86 -20.41
N ARG A 315 20.56 1.31 -21.29
CA ARG A 315 19.99 2.67 -21.27
C ARG A 315 19.20 2.92 -19.98
N GLU A 316 18.35 2.00 -19.55
CA GLU A 316 17.61 2.09 -18.28
C GLU A 316 18.57 2.24 -17.08
N ALA A 317 19.64 1.42 -17.04
CA ALA A 317 20.61 1.44 -15.97
C ALA A 317 21.41 2.77 -15.94
N GLU A 318 21.77 3.33 -17.09
CA GLU A 318 22.47 4.60 -17.20
C GLU A 318 21.58 5.76 -16.75
N MET A 319 20.33 5.79 -17.22
CA MET A 319 19.33 6.77 -16.77
C MET A 319 19.12 6.71 -15.28
N GLY A 320 18.97 5.51 -14.70
CA GLY A 320 18.84 5.32 -13.25
C GLY A 320 20.02 5.92 -12.47
N ARG A 321 21.26 5.72 -12.95
CA ARG A 321 22.47 6.32 -12.34
C ARG A 321 22.48 7.85 -12.46
N SER A 322 22.12 8.39 -13.62
CA SER A 322 22.06 9.83 -13.86
C SER A 322 21.03 10.51 -12.95
N PHE A 323 19.83 9.95 -12.85
CA PHE A 323 18.77 10.50 -11.98
C PHE A 323 19.12 10.39 -10.49
N ALA A 324 19.74 9.28 -10.06
CA ALA A 324 20.22 9.14 -8.68
C ALA A 324 21.23 10.23 -8.33
N ALA A 325 22.19 10.50 -9.22
CA ALA A 325 23.19 11.55 -9.01
C ALA A 325 22.54 12.96 -8.94
N GLN A 326 21.59 13.26 -9.82
CA GLN A 326 20.86 14.53 -9.79
C GLN A 326 20.01 14.70 -8.52
N GLN A 327 19.37 13.63 -8.03
CA GLN A 327 18.62 13.65 -6.78
C GLN A 327 19.52 13.84 -5.57
N GLU A 328 20.68 13.20 -5.52
CA GLU A 328 21.68 13.39 -4.47
C GLU A 328 22.18 14.84 -4.43
N GLU A 329 22.44 15.44 -5.59
CA GLU A 329 22.84 16.84 -5.68
C GLU A 329 21.76 17.79 -5.17
N ALA A 330 20.51 17.62 -5.62
CA ALA A 330 19.40 18.45 -5.18
C ALA A 330 19.07 18.25 -3.69
N ALA A 331 19.26 17.05 -3.15
CA ALA A 331 19.13 16.79 -1.72
C ALA A 331 20.22 17.49 -0.91
N ALA A 332 21.46 17.49 -1.40
CA ALA A 332 22.56 18.22 -0.79
C ALA A 332 22.32 19.74 -0.79
N GLU A 333 21.79 20.28 -1.89
CA GLU A 333 21.38 21.70 -1.97
C GLU A 333 20.29 22.03 -0.93
N ALA A 334 19.29 21.17 -0.78
CA ALA A 334 18.22 21.35 0.20
C ALA A 334 18.76 21.36 1.65
N GLU A 335 19.67 20.45 1.99
CA GLU A 335 20.30 20.40 3.32
C GLU A 335 21.17 21.66 3.59
N LEU A 336 21.90 22.13 2.60
CA LEU A 336 22.69 23.36 2.71
C LEU A 336 21.80 24.60 2.86
N ALA A 337 20.74 24.70 2.07
CA ALA A 337 19.77 25.80 2.17
C ALA A 337 19.07 25.81 3.54
N LYS A 338 18.75 24.63 4.07
CA LYS A 338 18.22 24.48 5.43
C LYS A 338 19.22 24.93 6.49
N ALA A 339 20.48 24.58 6.33
CA ALA A 339 21.56 25.00 7.25
C ALA A 339 21.87 26.51 7.18
N SER A 340 21.73 27.15 6.01
CA SER A 340 21.90 28.59 5.85
C SER A 340 20.71 29.40 6.37
N GLY A 341 19.56 28.76 6.62
CA GLY A 341 18.33 29.44 7.06
C GLY A 341 17.54 30.11 5.94
N SER A 342 17.91 29.89 4.67
CA SER A 342 17.21 30.44 3.52
C SER A 342 16.02 29.56 3.15
N GLU A 343 14.82 29.98 3.56
CA GLU A 343 13.57 29.26 3.25
C GLU A 343 13.29 29.23 1.73
N GLU A 344 13.64 30.27 1.02
CA GLU A 344 13.43 30.37 -0.43
C GLU A 344 14.31 29.37 -1.19
N GLN A 345 15.62 29.32 -0.92
CA GLN A 345 16.54 28.36 -1.51
C GLN A 345 16.13 26.91 -1.16
N TYR A 346 15.68 26.67 0.05
CA TYR A 346 15.17 25.36 0.46
C TYR A 346 13.93 24.94 -0.36
N ARG A 347 12.96 25.85 -0.52
CA ARG A 347 11.76 25.59 -1.34
C ARG A 347 12.11 25.31 -2.80
N GLU A 348 13.07 26.04 -3.33
CA GLU A 348 13.55 25.86 -4.72
C GLU A 348 14.24 24.51 -4.93
N ALA A 349 15.14 24.13 -4.02
CA ALA A 349 15.80 22.81 -4.05
C ALA A 349 14.78 21.66 -3.94
N VAL A 350 13.79 21.76 -3.05
CA VAL A 350 12.71 20.77 -2.93
C VAL A 350 11.85 20.71 -4.19
N LYS A 351 11.58 21.85 -4.83
CA LYS A 351 10.86 21.90 -6.11
C LYS A 351 11.67 21.22 -7.21
N ARG A 352 12.99 21.49 -7.28
CA ARG A 352 13.92 20.84 -8.23
C ARG A 352 13.94 19.32 -8.03
N MET A 353 14.04 18.82 -6.80
CA MET A 353 13.96 17.38 -6.51
C MET A 353 12.68 16.73 -7.03
N ARG A 354 11.54 17.41 -6.85
CA ARG A 354 10.25 16.92 -7.36
C ARG A 354 10.21 16.88 -8.87
N THR A 355 10.72 17.91 -9.52
CA THR A 355 10.79 17.99 -10.99
C THR A 355 11.67 16.89 -11.56
N ILE A 356 12.88 16.68 -10.99
CA ILE A 356 13.77 15.57 -11.36
C ILE A 356 13.05 14.23 -11.21
N GLY A 357 12.37 13.99 -10.09
CA GLY A 357 11.62 12.76 -9.87
C GLY A 357 10.47 12.54 -10.85
N THR A 358 9.82 13.62 -11.31
CA THR A 358 8.74 13.53 -12.32
C THR A 358 9.31 13.20 -13.70
N ILE A 359 10.37 13.90 -14.12
CA ILE A 359 11.04 13.65 -15.42
C ILE A 359 11.61 12.23 -15.43
N ALA A 360 12.30 11.81 -14.36
CA ALA A 360 12.83 10.46 -14.24
C ALA A 360 11.74 9.40 -14.42
N PHE A 361 10.59 9.61 -13.78
CA PHE A 361 9.47 8.68 -13.88
C PHE A 361 8.90 8.60 -15.31
N GLU A 362 8.77 9.73 -15.99
CA GLU A 362 8.25 9.80 -17.37
C GLU A 362 9.22 9.14 -18.37
N GLU A 363 10.51 9.45 -18.26
CA GLU A 363 11.52 8.88 -19.17
C GLU A 363 11.71 7.37 -18.93
N MET A 364 11.72 6.92 -17.68
CA MET A 364 11.76 5.49 -17.39
C MET A 364 10.51 4.76 -17.88
N ALA A 365 9.34 5.40 -17.83
CA ALA A 365 8.11 4.82 -18.37
C ALA A 365 8.20 4.61 -19.90
N LEU A 366 8.83 5.53 -20.64
CA LEU A 366 9.07 5.38 -22.07
C LEU A 366 10.00 4.21 -22.39
N VAL A 367 11.15 4.11 -21.70
CA VAL A 367 12.09 2.99 -21.91
C VAL A 367 11.45 1.65 -21.59
N ARG A 368 10.65 1.58 -20.53
CA ARG A 368 9.91 0.36 -20.18
C ARG A 368 8.88 -0.02 -21.25
N HIS A 369 8.21 0.96 -21.86
CA HIS A 369 7.29 0.71 -22.97
C HIS A 369 8.02 0.19 -24.21
N GLU A 370 9.14 0.83 -24.62
CA GLU A 370 10.01 0.35 -25.71
C GLU A 370 10.47 -1.09 -25.45
N MET A 371 10.89 -1.38 -24.22
CA MET A 371 11.30 -2.72 -23.79
C MET A 371 10.16 -3.74 -23.84
N ALA A 372 8.94 -3.33 -23.46
CA ALA A 372 7.77 -4.20 -23.56
C ALA A 372 7.46 -4.57 -25.02
N LEU A 373 7.58 -3.63 -25.96
CA LEU A 373 7.43 -3.89 -27.38
C LEU A 373 8.55 -4.80 -27.91
N ALA A 374 9.81 -4.54 -27.53
CA ALA A 374 10.95 -5.35 -27.95
C ALA A 374 10.88 -6.81 -27.44
N LYS A 375 10.20 -7.08 -26.33
CA LYS A 375 9.95 -8.43 -25.80
C LYS A 375 8.87 -9.21 -26.58
N VAL A 376 8.01 -8.57 -27.37
CA VAL A 376 6.85 -9.22 -28.01
C VAL A 376 7.22 -10.47 -28.81
N PRO A 377 8.26 -10.47 -29.68
CA PRO A 377 8.61 -11.66 -30.45
C PRO A 377 8.95 -12.86 -29.55
N MET A 378 9.78 -12.66 -28.53
CA MET A 378 10.18 -13.71 -27.60
C MET A 378 9.00 -14.21 -26.78
N MET A 379 8.11 -13.31 -26.39
CA MET A 379 6.88 -13.68 -25.67
C MET A 379 5.94 -14.53 -26.52
N ILE A 380 5.84 -14.26 -27.82
CA ILE A 380 5.03 -15.06 -28.75
C ILE A 380 5.58 -16.49 -28.83
N GLU A 381 6.90 -16.66 -28.93
CA GLU A 381 7.54 -17.96 -28.94
C GLU A 381 7.29 -18.68 -27.60
N THR A 382 7.54 -18.01 -26.48
CA THR A 382 7.28 -18.59 -25.14
C THR A 382 5.81 -19.02 -24.97
N ILE A 383 4.85 -18.21 -25.41
CA ILE A 383 3.43 -18.59 -25.36
C ILE A 383 3.15 -19.82 -26.20
N ARG A 384 3.76 -19.95 -27.40
CA ARG A 384 3.58 -21.13 -28.24
C ARG A 384 4.08 -22.40 -27.53
N ASP A 385 5.28 -22.34 -26.95
CA ASP A 385 5.84 -23.45 -26.18
C ASP A 385 4.93 -23.83 -25.00
N ARG A 386 4.45 -22.85 -24.26
CA ARG A 386 3.54 -23.11 -23.12
C ARG A 386 2.18 -23.64 -23.55
N LEU A 387 1.71 -23.33 -24.75
CA LEU A 387 0.46 -23.89 -25.29
C LEU A 387 0.57 -25.38 -25.63
N GLU A 388 1.77 -25.94 -25.76
CA GLU A 388 1.95 -27.38 -25.93
C GLU A 388 1.66 -28.13 -24.62
N GLU A 389 1.97 -27.51 -23.48
CA GLU A 389 1.85 -28.11 -22.14
C GLU A 389 0.54 -27.72 -21.44
N THR A 390 -0.04 -26.54 -21.78
CA THR A 390 -1.15 -25.94 -21.03
C THR A 390 -2.34 -25.67 -21.94
N GLN A 391 -3.55 -26.01 -21.49
CA GLN A 391 -4.76 -25.81 -22.29
C GLN A 391 -5.13 -24.33 -22.47
N LYS A 392 -5.05 -23.53 -21.40
CA LYS A 392 -5.45 -22.12 -21.41
C LYS A 392 -4.49 -21.26 -20.60
N ILE A 393 -4.15 -20.09 -21.14
CA ILE A 393 -3.18 -19.15 -20.56
C ILE A 393 -3.81 -17.77 -20.43
N LEU A 394 -3.56 -17.11 -19.28
CA LEU A 394 -3.80 -15.68 -19.11
C LEU A 394 -2.51 -14.92 -19.34
N VAL A 395 -2.54 -13.88 -20.13
CA VAL A 395 -1.39 -13.01 -20.41
C VAL A 395 -1.74 -11.58 -20.04
N PHE A 396 -0.95 -10.97 -19.16
CA PHE A 396 -1.18 -9.63 -18.66
C PHE A 396 -0.08 -8.65 -19.07
N ALA A 397 -0.49 -7.45 -19.49
CA ALA A 397 0.40 -6.33 -19.79
C ALA A 397 -0.26 -5.00 -19.40
N HIS A 398 0.53 -3.92 -19.42
CA HIS A 398 0.05 -2.55 -19.17
C HIS A 398 -0.39 -1.85 -20.43
N HIS A 399 0.43 -1.93 -21.47
CA HIS A 399 0.28 -1.14 -22.68
C HIS A 399 -0.67 -1.83 -23.67
N LYS A 400 -1.53 -1.03 -24.28
CA LYS A 400 -2.58 -1.52 -25.19
C LYS A 400 -1.99 -2.07 -26.48
N ASP A 401 -1.03 -1.39 -27.08
CA ASP A 401 -0.34 -1.77 -28.30
C ASP A 401 0.44 -3.10 -28.15
N VAL A 402 1.04 -3.33 -26.97
CA VAL A 402 1.65 -4.62 -26.62
C VAL A 402 0.60 -5.74 -26.60
N LEU A 403 -0.55 -5.51 -25.98
CA LEU A 403 -1.66 -6.48 -25.95
C LEU A 403 -2.20 -6.72 -27.35
N GLU A 404 -2.34 -5.69 -28.19
CA GLU A 404 -2.79 -5.77 -29.57
C GLU A 404 -1.82 -6.59 -30.44
N ALA A 405 -0.51 -6.37 -30.29
CA ALA A 405 0.52 -7.12 -31.01
C ALA A 405 0.50 -8.61 -30.63
N LEU A 406 0.42 -8.93 -29.32
CA LEU A 406 0.31 -10.31 -28.85
C LEU A 406 -1.00 -10.96 -29.32
N HIS A 407 -2.14 -10.28 -29.17
CA HIS A 407 -3.43 -10.79 -29.62
C HIS A 407 -3.48 -11.06 -31.12
N ALA A 408 -2.90 -10.19 -31.95
CA ALA A 408 -2.85 -10.36 -33.39
C ALA A 408 -2.13 -11.66 -33.83
N ALA A 409 -1.07 -12.05 -33.10
CA ALA A 409 -0.30 -13.26 -33.36
C ALA A 409 -1.05 -14.57 -33.08
N PHE A 410 -2.15 -14.51 -32.32
CA PHE A 410 -2.88 -15.71 -31.85
C PHE A 410 -4.37 -15.71 -32.22
N ARG A 411 -4.82 -14.88 -33.15
CA ARG A 411 -6.19 -14.96 -33.68
C ARG A 411 -6.37 -16.22 -34.53
N PRO A 412 -7.51 -16.89 -34.49
CA PRO A 412 -8.74 -16.59 -33.70
C PRO A 412 -8.81 -17.25 -32.32
N SER A 413 -7.77 -17.92 -31.84
CA SER A 413 -7.74 -18.70 -30.60
C SER A 413 -7.59 -17.84 -29.32
N SER A 414 -7.74 -16.54 -29.42
CA SER A 414 -7.55 -15.61 -28.31
C SER A 414 -8.66 -14.56 -28.20
N VAL A 415 -8.80 -14.00 -27.00
CA VAL A 415 -9.62 -12.82 -26.70
C VAL A 415 -8.76 -11.78 -25.99
N MET A 416 -9.17 -10.52 -26.07
CA MET A 416 -8.48 -9.40 -25.44
C MET A 416 -9.44 -8.52 -24.63
N VAL A 417 -9.01 -8.09 -23.44
CA VAL A 417 -9.77 -7.18 -22.57
C VAL A 417 -8.89 -6.04 -22.05
N HIS A 418 -9.26 -4.82 -22.39
CA HIS A 418 -8.60 -3.61 -21.90
C HIS A 418 -9.61 -2.51 -21.54
N GLY A 419 -9.11 -1.39 -20.98
CA GLY A 419 -9.95 -0.30 -20.48
C GLY A 419 -10.87 0.37 -21.50
N GLY A 420 -10.55 0.30 -22.79
CA GLY A 420 -11.32 0.89 -23.88
C GLY A 420 -12.49 0.03 -24.38
N HIS A 421 -12.61 -1.23 -23.96
CA HIS A 421 -13.74 -2.07 -24.35
C HIS A 421 -14.98 -1.74 -23.51
N GLU A 422 -16.17 -1.88 -24.13
CA GLU A 422 -17.43 -1.80 -23.41
C GLU A 422 -17.61 -3.00 -22.46
N GLN A 423 -18.44 -2.82 -21.45
CA GLN A 423 -18.66 -3.85 -20.44
C GLN A 423 -19.21 -5.15 -21.05
N ARG A 424 -20.07 -5.04 -22.03
CA ARG A 424 -20.64 -6.18 -22.75
C ARG A 424 -19.57 -7.01 -23.46
N ASP A 425 -18.69 -6.34 -24.20
CA ASP A 425 -17.61 -7.01 -24.96
C ASP A 425 -16.64 -7.72 -24.02
N ARG A 426 -16.36 -7.12 -22.87
CA ARG A 426 -15.51 -7.73 -21.84
C ARG A 426 -16.17 -9.01 -21.29
N GLU A 427 -17.48 -8.98 -21.01
CA GLU A 427 -18.21 -10.14 -20.50
C GLU A 427 -18.28 -11.26 -21.55
N GLU A 428 -18.53 -10.93 -22.81
CA GLU A 428 -18.51 -11.89 -23.94
C GLU A 428 -17.12 -12.53 -24.09
N SER A 429 -16.05 -11.73 -24.01
CA SER A 429 -14.67 -12.23 -24.05
C SER A 429 -14.36 -13.20 -22.90
N VAL A 430 -14.79 -12.86 -21.68
CA VAL A 430 -14.62 -13.74 -20.51
C VAL A 430 -15.40 -15.03 -20.67
N GLN A 431 -16.66 -14.97 -21.13
CA GLN A 431 -17.48 -16.16 -21.35
C GLN A 431 -16.90 -17.05 -22.43
N ARG A 432 -16.44 -16.46 -23.54
CA ARG A 432 -15.79 -17.20 -24.63
C ARG A 432 -14.54 -17.91 -24.12
N PHE A 433 -13.67 -17.20 -23.40
CA PHE A 433 -12.47 -17.81 -22.81
C PHE A 433 -12.81 -18.97 -21.86
N GLN A 434 -13.82 -18.82 -21.02
CA GLN A 434 -14.20 -19.86 -20.05
C GLN A 434 -14.82 -21.10 -20.70
N ARG A 435 -15.64 -20.95 -21.76
CA ARG A 435 -16.48 -22.02 -22.30
C ARG A 435 -16.00 -22.62 -23.60
N ASP A 436 -15.34 -21.83 -24.44
CA ASP A 436 -14.88 -22.27 -25.76
C ASP A 436 -13.49 -22.94 -25.64
N PRO A 437 -13.37 -24.25 -25.92
CA PRO A 437 -12.07 -24.94 -25.93
C PRO A 437 -11.09 -24.38 -26.97
N GLY A 438 -11.60 -23.84 -28.08
CA GLY A 438 -10.81 -23.21 -29.13
C GLY A 438 -10.22 -21.85 -28.73
N CYS A 439 -10.77 -21.20 -27.70
CA CYS A 439 -10.27 -19.97 -27.14
C CYS A 439 -9.25 -20.28 -26.03
N ARG A 440 -7.99 -20.35 -26.38
CA ARG A 440 -6.91 -20.80 -25.49
C ARG A 440 -6.17 -19.68 -24.76
N LEU A 441 -6.28 -18.43 -25.24
CA LEU A 441 -5.55 -17.28 -24.70
C LEU A 441 -6.48 -16.14 -24.30
N PHE A 442 -6.20 -15.56 -23.15
CA PHE A 442 -6.84 -14.34 -22.66
C PHE A 442 -5.77 -13.26 -22.45
N PHE A 443 -5.79 -12.23 -23.27
CA PHE A 443 -4.93 -11.06 -23.12
C PHE A 443 -5.64 -9.99 -22.32
N GLY A 444 -5.06 -9.57 -21.21
CA GLY A 444 -5.69 -8.64 -20.27
C GLY A 444 -4.81 -7.48 -19.85
N SER A 445 -5.36 -6.26 -19.83
CA SER A 445 -4.68 -5.15 -19.18
C SER A 445 -4.69 -5.35 -17.66
N ILE A 446 -3.54 -5.25 -17.00
CA ILE A 446 -3.40 -5.36 -15.54
C ILE A 446 -4.38 -4.43 -14.80
N ARG A 447 -4.64 -3.24 -15.34
CA ARG A 447 -5.57 -2.28 -14.74
C ARG A 447 -7.05 -2.66 -14.94
N ALA A 448 -7.41 -3.17 -16.11
CA ALA A 448 -8.80 -3.47 -16.46
C ALA A 448 -9.27 -4.83 -15.93
N THR A 449 -8.38 -5.81 -15.90
CA THR A 449 -8.68 -7.18 -15.43
C THR A 449 -8.68 -7.32 -13.91
N GLY A 450 -8.22 -6.31 -13.17
CA GLY A 450 -8.45 -6.18 -11.74
C GLY A 450 -9.95 -6.14 -11.35
N GLU A 451 -10.89 -6.16 -12.31
CA GLU A 451 -12.32 -5.94 -12.15
C GLU A 451 -13.16 -7.22 -11.96
N GLY A 452 -12.70 -8.19 -11.18
CA GLY A 452 -13.62 -9.24 -10.65
C GLY A 452 -13.99 -10.38 -11.59
N TYR A 453 -13.36 -10.52 -12.75
CA TYR A 453 -13.62 -11.65 -13.66
C TYR A 453 -13.21 -12.98 -13.03
N ASN A 454 -13.96 -14.04 -13.39
CA ASN A 454 -13.62 -15.41 -13.06
C ASN A 454 -12.94 -16.05 -14.28
N LEU A 455 -11.65 -16.42 -14.15
CA LEU A 455 -10.85 -16.98 -15.24
C LEU A 455 -10.21 -18.31 -14.82
N THR A 456 -10.94 -19.13 -14.06
CA THR A 456 -10.47 -20.41 -13.51
C THR A 456 -10.23 -21.51 -14.54
N ALA A 457 -10.60 -21.29 -15.80
CA ALA A 457 -10.25 -22.20 -16.89
C ALA A 457 -8.73 -22.23 -17.20
N ALA A 458 -7.98 -21.22 -16.75
CA ALA A 458 -6.53 -21.16 -16.93
C ALA A 458 -5.79 -21.70 -15.71
N THR A 459 -4.68 -22.39 -16.00
CA THR A 459 -3.72 -22.89 -15.00
C THR A 459 -2.36 -22.20 -15.10
N LEU A 460 -2.15 -21.41 -16.15
CA LEU A 460 -0.96 -20.58 -16.34
C LEU A 460 -1.34 -19.10 -16.46
N VAL A 461 -0.66 -18.27 -15.68
CA VAL A 461 -0.76 -16.81 -15.71
C VAL A 461 0.61 -16.25 -16.07
N MET A 462 0.71 -15.52 -17.16
CA MET A 462 1.95 -14.91 -17.62
C MET A 462 1.86 -13.40 -17.53
N PHE A 463 2.89 -12.76 -16.98
CA PHE A 463 3.02 -11.31 -16.98
C PHE A 463 4.10 -10.92 -18.00
N HIS A 464 3.66 -10.29 -19.06
CA HIS A 464 4.57 -9.70 -20.05
C HIS A 464 5.23 -8.43 -19.50
N GLU A 465 4.50 -7.67 -18.69
CA GLU A 465 4.99 -6.48 -18.01
C GLU A 465 4.77 -6.60 -16.50
N PHE A 466 5.71 -6.09 -15.72
CA PHE A 466 5.66 -6.09 -14.27
C PHE A 466 5.01 -4.79 -13.73
N ASP A 467 4.05 -4.89 -12.80
CA ASP A 467 3.51 -3.70 -12.10
C ASP A 467 4.26 -3.47 -10.78
N TRP A 468 4.65 -2.23 -10.54
CA TRP A 468 5.34 -1.83 -9.32
C TRP A 468 4.44 -1.84 -8.07
N VAL A 469 3.15 -2.09 -8.24
CA VAL A 469 2.20 -2.30 -7.16
C VAL A 469 1.88 -3.80 -7.08
N PRO A 470 2.53 -4.57 -6.19
CA PRO A 470 2.40 -6.03 -6.13
C PRO A 470 0.95 -6.50 -5.98
N SER A 471 0.13 -5.75 -5.26
CA SER A 471 -1.29 -6.09 -5.07
C SER A 471 -2.09 -6.18 -6.38
N LYS A 472 -1.71 -5.44 -7.43
CA LYS A 472 -2.37 -5.54 -8.74
C LYS A 472 -2.02 -6.84 -9.46
N MET A 473 -0.76 -7.27 -9.34
CA MET A 473 -0.33 -8.56 -9.91
C MET A 473 -1.05 -9.70 -9.20
N VAL A 474 -1.08 -9.68 -7.87
CA VAL A 474 -1.84 -10.66 -7.07
C VAL A 474 -3.33 -10.65 -7.46
N GLN A 475 -3.93 -9.48 -7.73
CA GLN A 475 -5.31 -9.40 -8.23
C GLN A 475 -5.49 -10.13 -9.57
N CYS A 476 -4.55 -10.01 -10.50
CA CYS A 476 -4.58 -10.72 -11.77
C CYS A 476 -4.39 -12.24 -11.59
N GLU A 477 -3.42 -12.66 -10.77
CA GLU A 477 -3.20 -14.07 -10.41
C GLU A 477 -4.46 -14.71 -9.83
N ASP A 478 -5.14 -14.00 -8.96
CA ASP A 478 -6.35 -14.46 -8.26
C ASP A 478 -7.59 -14.51 -9.15
N ARG A 479 -7.48 -14.16 -10.44
CA ARG A 479 -8.52 -14.48 -11.44
C ARG A 479 -8.52 -15.96 -11.80
N ALA A 480 -7.35 -16.60 -11.80
CA ALA A 480 -7.19 -18.04 -12.00
C ALA A 480 -7.18 -18.79 -10.66
N HIS A 481 -6.44 -18.30 -9.65
CA HIS A 481 -6.26 -18.95 -8.36
C HIS A 481 -7.35 -18.56 -7.34
N ARG A 482 -8.52 -19.15 -7.49
CA ARG A 482 -9.68 -18.86 -6.64
C ARG A 482 -10.59 -20.08 -6.50
N ILE A 483 -11.62 -19.96 -5.67
CA ILE A 483 -12.64 -21.00 -5.48
C ILE A 483 -13.14 -21.52 -6.83
N GLY A 484 -13.05 -22.84 -7.02
CA GLY A 484 -13.40 -23.53 -8.27
C GLY A 484 -12.20 -23.92 -9.14
N GLN A 485 -10.98 -23.48 -8.80
CA GLN A 485 -9.74 -24.00 -9.40
C GLN A 485 -9.44 -25.39 -8.84
N ARG A 486 -9.10 -26.32 -9.72
CA ARG A 486 -8.79 -27.73 -9.38
C ARG A 486 -7.34 -28.11 -9.59
N ASP A 487 -6.61 -27.28 -10.35
CA ASP A 487 -5.23 -27.55 -10.74
C ASP A 487 -4.30 -26.49 -10.17
N THR A 488 -3.02 -26.84 -10.01
CA THR A 488 -1.97 -25.90 -9.63
C THR A 488 -1.90 -24.74 -10.62
N VAL A 489 -1.88 -23.52 -10.10
CA VAL A 489 -1.73 -22.31 -10.92
C VAL A 489 -0.26 -21.90 -10.94
N THR A 490 0.34 -21.91 -12.11
CA THR A 490 1.68 -21.35 -12.32
C THR A 490 1.57 -19.89 -12.73
N VAL A 491 2.39 -19.05 -12.11
CA VAL A 491 2.53 -17.63 -12.44
C VAL A 491 3.93 -17.39 -12.96
N GLU A 492 4.04 -16.97 -14.20
CA GLU A 492 5.31 -16.72 -14.89
C GLU A 492 5.48 -15.22 -15.16
N VAL A 493 6.53 -14.63 -14.58
CA VAL A 493 6.85 -13.21 -14.78
C VAL A 493 7.98 -13.09 -15.80
N CYS A 494 7.66 -12.50 -16.96
CA CYS A 494 8.60 -12.39 -18.09
C CYS A 494 9.28 -11.02 -18.08
N VAL A 495 10.56 -10.97 -17.74
CA VAL A 495 11.34 -9.75 -17.59
C VAL A 495 12.57 -9.73 -18.51
N ALA A 496 13.01 -8.53 -18.90
CA ALA A 496 14.29 -8.40 -19.59
C ALA A 496 15.45 -8.46 -18.57
N ASN A 497 16.51 -9.17 -18.90
CA ASN A 497 17.67 -9.32 -18.02
C ASN A 497 18.35 -7.98 -17.75
N GLY A 498 18.87 -7.79 -16.53
CA GLY A 498 19.60 -6.58 -16.16
C GLY A 498 18.73 -5.35 -15.88
N THR A 499 17.41 -5.45 -15.98
CA THR A 499 16.46 -4.35 -15.76
C THR A 499 16.02 -4.19 -14.31
N LEU A 500 15.45 -3.04 -14.00
CA LEU A 500 14.82 -2.78 -12.71
C LEU A 500 13.64 -3.74 -12.47
N ASP A 501 12.85 -4.05 -13.50
CA ASP A 501 11.76 -5.01 -13.42
C ASP A 501 12.25 -6.42 -13.02
N ALA A 502 13.39 -6.87 -13.55
CA ALA A 502 14.00 -8.14 -13.18
C ALA A 502 14.45 -8.17 -11.72
N GLN A 503 15.07 -7.09 -11.23
CA GLN A 503 15.49 -6.96 -9.83
C GLN A 503 14.29 -6.95 -8.89
N MET A 504 13.24 -6.21 -9.24
CA MET A 504 12.01 -6.14 -8.45
C MET A 504 11.27 -7.49 -8.43
N ALA A 505 11.13 -8.15 -9.58
CA ALA A 505 10.50 -9.46 -9.67
C ALA A 505 11.22 -10.49 -8.80
N LYS A 506 12.55 -10.53 -8.84
CA LYS A 506 13.37 -11.39 -7.96
C LYS A 506 13.13 -11.09 -6.49
N THR A 507 13.17 -9.81 -6.11
CA THR A 507 12.93 -9.39 -4.72
C THR A 507 11.51 -9.75 -4.27
N CYS A 508 10.50 -9.57 -5.12
CA CYS A 508 9.11 -9.92 -4.79
C CYS A 508 8.92 -11.43 -4.62
N LEU A 509 9.63 -12.26 -5.42
CA LEU A 509 9.58 -13.72 -5.27
C LEU A 509 10.26 -14.21 -3.99
N GLU A 510 11.47 -13.75 -3.71
CA GLU A 510 12.21 -14.08 -2.49
C GLU A 510 11.41 -13.74 -1.24
N LYS A 511 10.61 -12.67 -1.31
CA LYS A 511 9.73 -12.23 -0.21
C LYS A 511 8.39 -12.94 -0.18
N ALA A 512 7.83 -13.34 -1.31
CA ALA A 512 6.62 -14.15 -1.33
C ALA A 512 6.86 -15.52 -0.66
N ASP A 513 8.02 -16.14 -0.90
CA ASP A 513 8.42 -17.38 -0.24
C ASP A 513 8.65 -17.21 1.28
N LEU A 514 9.15 -16.04 1.71
CA LEU A 514 9.28 -15.69 3.12
C LEU A 514 7.93 -15.28 3.73
N ALA A 515 7.09 -14.58 2.98
CA ALA A 515 5.77 -14.13 3.41
C ALA A 515 4.79 -15.29 3.57
N ASP A 516 4.83 -16.31 2.71
CA ASP A 516 4.07 -17.54 2.90
C ASP A 516 4.51 -18.30 4.19
N LYS A 517 5.72 -18.04 4.69
CA LYS A 517 6.22 -18.56 5.98
C LYS A 517 5.99 -17.64 7.17
N ALA A 518 5.78 -16.33 6.95
CA ALA A 518 5.82 -15.29 7.99
C ALA A 518 4.54 -14.44 8.14
N LEU A 519 3.55 -14.58 7.26
CA LEU A 519 2.38 -13.67 7.17
C LEU A 519 1.39 -13.69 8.36
N ASP A 520 1.61 -14.49 9.39
CA ASP A 520 0.93 -14.28 10.68
C ASP A 520 1.62 -13.22 11.58
N ALA A 521 2.85 -12.82 11.26
CA ALA A 521 3.62 -11.83 12.00
C ALA A 521 3.85 -10.49 11.26
N ASP A 522 3.76 -10.41 9.91
CA ASP A 522 4.44 -9.36 9.16
C ASP A 522 3.62 -8.60 8.12
N MET A 523 2.62 -7.84 8.56
CA MET A 523 2.26 -6.60 7.84
C MET A 523 3.41 -5.57 7.85
N ALA A 524 4.43 -5.76 8.69
CA ALA A 524 5.59 -4.89 8.82
C ALA A 524 6.63 -5.12 7.71
N GLU A 525 6.76 -6.32 7.18
CA GLU A 525 7.79 -6.65 6.18
C GLU A 525 7.36 -6.29 4.75
N GLU A 526 6.08 -6.40 4.40
CA GLU A 526 5.54 -5.86 3.15
C GLU A 526 5.77 -4.33 3.02
N MET A 527 5.86 -3.61 4.15
CA MET A 527 6.12 -2.15 4.15
C MET A 527 7.60 -1.77 4.02
N LYS A 528 8.54 -2.68 4.32
CA LYS A 528 9.99 -2.42 4.23
C LYS A 528 10.54 -2.51 2.80
N THR A 529 9.79 -2.99 1.84
CA THR A 529 10.30 -3.51 0.58
C THR A 529 9.99 -2.73 -0.69
N VAL A 530 9.27 -1.64 -0.58
CA VAL A 530 9.26 -0.66 -1.66
C VAL A 530 10.49 0.22 -1.43
N PRO A 531 11.45 0.31 -2.38
CA PRO A 531 12.46 1.36 -2.31
C PRO A 531 11.67 2.66 -2.20
N ALA A 532 11.76 3.29 -1.05
CA ALA A 532 11.19 4.61 -0.89
C ALA A 532 11.95 5.51 -1.88
N LEU A 533 11.34 5.81 -2.99
CA LEU A 533 11.52 7.11 -3.61
C LEU A 533 11.18 8.07 -2.47
N HIS A 534 12.21 8.57 -1.82
CA HIS A 534 12.11 9.42 -0.64
C HIS A 534 11.20 10.61 -0.95
N ARG A 535 9.91 10.44 -0.71
CA ARG A 535 9.01 11.58 -0.61
C ARG A 535 9.26 12.21 0.75
N HIS A 536 10.13 13.20 0.77
CA HIS A 536 10.29 14.05 1.94
C HIS A 536 8.92 14.62 2.32
N ALA A 537 8.50 14.33 3.55
CA ALA A 537 7.33 14.97 4.14
C ALA A 537 7.56 16.50 4.20
N PRO A 538 6.56 17.32 3.96
CA PRO A 538 6.70 18.75 4.12
C PRO A 538 7.01 19.04 5.59
N LEU A 539 8.18 19.61 5.84
CA LEU A 539 8.59 20.11 7.15
C LEU A 539 7.78 21.39 7.43
N THR A 540 6.77 21.25 8.26
CA THR A 540 6.11 22.38 8.91
C THR A 540 6.41 22.28 10.39
N GLN A 541 7.55 22.82 10.81
CA GLN A 541 7.78 23.40 12.13
C GLN A 541 9.09 24.17 12.10
N LYS A 542 9.02 25.46 12.44
CA LYS A 542 10.18 26.26 12.82
C LYS A 542 10.78 25.62 14.08
N GLU A 543 11.92 24.94 13.94
CA GLU A 543 12.78 24.69 15.07
C GLU A 543 13.63 25.95 15.26
N ASP A 544 13.40 26.67 16.35
CA ASP A 544 14.29 27.75 16.80
C ASP A 544 15.64 27.11 17.19
N PHE A 545 16.64 27.33 16.35
CA PHE A 545 18.01 26.90 16.58
C PHE A 545 18.80 28.06 17.22
N ASP A 546 18.63 28.25 18.53
CA ASP A 546 19.53 29.07 19.33
C ASP A 546 20.72 28.23 19.85
N VAL A 547 21.57 27.78 18.94
CA VAL A 547 22.88 27.25 19.32
C VAL A 547 23.90 28.36 19.05
N MET A 548 24.51 28.89 20.12
CA MET A 548 25.59 29.84 20.01
C MET A 548 26.86 29.10 19.59
N VAL A 549 27.20 29.14 18.31
CA VAL A 549 28.49 28.66 17.77
C VAL A 549 29.46 29.84 17.72
N THR A 550 30.63 29.68 18.30
CA THR A 550 31.66 30.73 18.25
C THR A 550 32.34 30.78 16.87
N LYS A 551 32.95 31.92 16.54
CA LYS A 551 33.66 32.07 15.27
C LYS A 551 34.83 31.08 15.17
N GLU A 552 35.53 30.88 16.28
CA GLU A 552 36.66 29.94 16.37
C GLU A 552 36.18 28.49 16.09
N GLN A 553 35.02 28.09 16.63
CA GLN A 553 34.44 26.76 16.37
C GLN A 553 34.04 26.61 14.90
N ALA A 554 33.47 27.63 14.28
CA ALA A 554 33.09 27.61 12.87
C ALA A 554 34.32 27.52 11.95
N ASP A 555 35.39 28.26 12.27
CA ASP A 555 36.65 28.23 11.52
C ASP A 555 37.38 26.90 11.68
N ALA A 556 37.34 26.29 12.88
CA ALA A 556 37.93 24.97 13.13
C ALA A 556 37.20 23.86 12.32
N ILE A 557 35.87 23.85 12.32
CA ILE A 557 35.10 22.89 11.50
C ILE A 557 35.37 23.09 10.02
N ARG A 558 35.42 24.34 9.54
CA ARG A 558 35.75 24.64 8.14
C ARG A 558 37.13 24.13 7.74
N TYR A 559 38.13 24.33 8.58
CA TYR A 559 39.48 23.82 8.36
C TYR A 559 39.51 22.29 8.27
N LEU A 560 38.84 21.58 9.19
CA LEU A 560 38.74 20.11 9.16
C LEU A 560 38.04 19.58 7.90
N LEU A 561 37.01 20.28 7.43
CA LEU A 561 36.36 19.95 6.17
C LEU A 561 37.25 20.20 4.95
N GLN A 562 38.10 21.24 4.99
CA GLN A 562 39.10 21.52 3.95
C GLN A 562 40.16 20.41 3.90
N VAL A 563 40.62 19.93 5.05
CA VAL A 563 41.56 18.80 5.14
C VAL A 563 40.93 17.55 4.49
N LEU A 564 39.68 17.20 4.81
CA LEU A 564 39.00 16.09 4.17
C LEU A 564 38.81 16.30 2.66
N ALA A 565 38.52 17.53 2.24
CA ALA A 565 38.30 17.87 0.83
C ALA A 565 39.61 17.75 0.00
N THR A 566 40.78 17.98 0.62
CA THR A 566 42.07 17.84 -0.04
C THR A 566 42.37 16.40 -0.46
N PHE A 567 41.94 15.42 0.33
CA PHE A 567 42.10 14.00 0.04
C PHE A 567 40.93 13.40 -0.77
N CYS A 568 39.90 14.20 -1.10
CA CYS A 568 38.71 13.74 -1.75
C CYS A 568 38.81 13.77 -3.27
N ASP A 569 39.01 12.63 -3.90
CA ASP A 569 38.95 12.44 -5.36
C ASP A 569 37.51 12.26 -5.92
N GLY A 570 36.50 12.50 -5.10
CA GLY A 570 35.07 12.24 -5.39
C GLY A 570 34.70 10.79 -5.16
N ALA A 571 35.44 10.09 -4.29
CA ALA A 571 35.28 8.66 -3.98
C ALA A 571 35.40 7.75 -5.24
N ARG A 572 36.25 8.12 -6.17
CA ARG A 572 36.57 7.30 -7.35
C ARG A 572 37.49 6.13 -7.00
N ARG A 573 38.29 6.25 -5.94
CA ARG A 573 39.12 5.17 -5.39
C ARG A 573 38.53 4.72 -4.06
N LEU A 574 38.57 3.44 -3.79
CA LEU A 574 38.13 2.82 -2.53
C LEU A 574 39.33 2.74 -1.54
N ASP A 575 40.03 3.85 -1.33
CA ASP A 575 41.23 3.92 -0.48
C ASP A 575 40.91 4.35 0.96
N GLY A 576 39.68 4.67 1.26
CA GLY A 576 39.21 5.07 2.59
C GLY A 576 39.65 6.48 3.01
N THR A 577 40.15 7.32 2.08
CA THR A 577 40.59 8.68 2.34
C THR A 577 39.61 9.73 1.81
N GLY A 578 39.50 10.89 2.48
CA GLY A 578 38.55 11.95 2.10
C GLY A 578 37.08 11.60 2.38
N PHE A 579 36.17 12.34 1.76
CA PHE A 579 34.73 12.14 1.90
C PHE A 579 34.23 10.91 1.15
N SER A 580 33.28 10.21 1.71
CA SER A 580 32.52 9.19 1.00
C SER A 580 31.76 9.79 -0.21
N LYS A 581 31.35 8.96 -1.14
CA LYS A 581 30.58 9.40 -2.32
C LYS A 581 29.34 10.21 -1.93
N VAL A 582 28.66 9.84 -0.85
CA VAL A 582 27.46 10.52 -0.35
C VAL A 582 27.78 11.88 0.28
N ASP A 583 28.87 11.97 1.05
CA ASP A 583 29.25 13.19 1.78
C ASP A 583 30.08 14.15 0.96
N ALA A 584 30.63 13.72 -0.18
CA ALA A 584 31.59 14.49 -0.98
C ALA A 584 31.04 15.83 -1.50
N ILE A 585 29.79 15.86 -1.91
CA ILE A 585 29.15 17.07 -2.45
C ILE A 585 28.96 18.11 -1.35
N ILE A 586 28.39 17.71 -0.22
CA ILE A 586 28.13 18.59 0.93
C ILE A 586 29.46 19.03 1.56
N GLY A 587 30.35 18.07 1.80
CA GLY A 587 31.65 18.33 2.46
C GLY A 587 32.51 19.29 1.69
N ARG A 588 32.70 19.10 0.38
CA ARG A 588 33.48 20.02 -0.47
C ARG A 588 32.87 21.41 -0.57
N ARG A 589 31.55 21.49 -0.64
CA ARG A 589 30.83 22.77 -0.73
C ARG A 589 30.94 23.56 0.58
N LEU A 590 30.82 22.92 1.74
CA LEU A 590 31.08 23.57 3.04
C LEU A 590 32.54 24.00 3.18
N ALA A 591 33.47 23.17 2.76
CA ALA A 591 34.92 23.49 2.77
C ALA A 591 35.28 24.70 1.90
N SER A 592 34.56 24.95 0.81
CA SER A 592 34.79 26.06 -0.12
C SER A 592 34.19 27.40 0.33
N LEU A 593 33.34 27.41 1.34
CA LEU A 593 32.73 28.65 1.83
C LEU A 593 33.74 29.53 2.57
N PRO A 594 33.70 30.87 2.42
CA PRO A 594 34.60 31.80 3.11
C PRO A 594 34.35 31.81 4.64
N PHE A 595 33.16 31.53 5.08
CA PHE A 595 32.75 31.34 6.48
C PHE A 595 31.57 30.42 6.58
N LEU A 596 31.38 29.79 7.74
CA LEU A 596 30.20 28.93 8.02
C LEU A 596 29.25 29.65 8.96
N SER A 597 27.95 29.67 8.63
CA SER A 597 26.91 30.06 9.57
C SER A 597 26.79 29.03 10.72
N PRO A 598 26.17 29.37 11.88
CA PRO A 598 26.02 28.42 12.99
C PRO A 598 25.39 27.09 12.58
N ARG A 599 24.40 27.11 11.69
CA ARG A 599 23.73 25.91 11.17
C ARG A 599 24.62 25.09 10.24
N GLN A 600 25.43 25.77 9.40
CA GLN A 600 26.41 25.11 8.53
C GLN A 600 27.54 24.52 9.35
N THR A 601 27.96 25.17 10.44
CA THR A 601 28.95 24.64 11.38
C THR A 601 28.44 23.36 12.05
N ILE A 602 27.19 23.29 12.48
CA ILE A 602 26.59 22.08 13.04
C ILE A 602 26.53 20.95 12.00
N LEU A 603 26.19 21.25 10.75
CA LEU A 603 26.21 20.28 9.67
C LEU A 603 27.64 19.78 9.39
N GLY A 604 28.59 20.69 9.36
CA GLY A 604 30.01 20.38 9.23
C GLY A 604 30.56 19.54 10.39
N ALA A 605 30.17 19.84 11.63
CA ALA A 605 30.53 19.05 12.81
C ALA A 605 30.03 17.61 12.73
N LYS A 606 28.80 17.38 12.23
CA LYS A 606 28.29 16.05 11.98
C LYS A 606 29.11 15.27 10.93
N LEU A 607 29.57 15.94 9.89
CA LEU A 607 30.45 15.34 8.90
C LEU A 607 31.81 15.02 9.52
N VAL A 608 32.45 15.95 10.21
CA VAL A 608 33.75 15.77 10.89
C VAL A 608 33.72 14.57 11.84
N SER A 609 32.66 14.44 12.65
CA SER A 609 32.47 13.29 13.56
C SER A 609 32.39 11.93 12.84
N ARG A 610 31.79 11.86 11.64
CA ARG A 610 31.81 10.63 10.83
C ARG A 610 33.20 10.21 10.38
N TYR A 611 34.09 11.18 10.15
CA TYR A 611 35.43 10.97 9.62
C TYR A 611 36.52 11.00 10.70
N ARG A 612 36.17 10.77 11.98
CA ARG A 612 37.09 10.78 13.13
C ARG A 612 38.34 9.91 12.94
N ARG A 613 38.22 8.74 12.26
CA ARG A 613 39.35 7.84 11.99
C ARG A 613 40.41 8.47 11.06
N GLN A 614 40.02 9.42 10.23
CA GLN A 614 40.89 10.12 9.30
C GLN A 614 41.44 11.44 9.89
N LEU A 615 40.69 12.08 10.78
CA LEU A 615 40.98 13.40 11.34
C LEU A 615 41.57 13.36 12.76
N GLY A 616 41.48 12.22 13.44
CA GLY A 616 41.97 12.05 14.82
C GLY A 616 40.96 12.48 15.90
N ASP A 617 41.32 12.16 17.17
CA ASP A 617 40.42 12.34 18.32
C ASP A 617 40.18 13.82 18.69
N ASP A 618 41.11 14.72 18.37
CA ASP A 618 40.93 16.15 18.64
C ASP A 618 39.90 16.79 17.73
N ALA A 619 39.80 16.34 16.48
CA ALA A 619 38.71 16.74 15.57
C ALA A 619 37.36 16.26 16.06
N GLU A 620 37.30 15.05 16.61
CA GLU A 620 36.08 14.49 17.23
C GLU A 620 35.66 15.31 18.46
N LYS A 621 36.59 15.71 19.33
CA LYS A 621 36.29 16.57 20.48
C LYS A 621 35.66 17.89 20.07
N ILE A 622 36.24 18.59 19.07
CA ILE A 622 35.68 19.84 18.54
C ILE A 622 34.29 19.64 17.99
N ALA A 623 34.05 18.57 17.24
CA ALA A 623 32.75 18.26 16.70
C ALA A 623 31.73 17.95 17.81
N GLN A 624 32.09 17.18 18.83
CA GLN A 624 31.23 16.81 19.94
C GLN A 624 30.92 17.99 20.88
N GLU A 625 31.80 18.93 21.08
CA GLU A 625 31.53 20.17 21.81
C GLU A 625 30.38 20.95 21.17
N ILE A 626 30.39 21.08 19.84
CA ILE A 626 29.35 21.79 19.08
C ILE A 626 28.03 20.99 19.10
N LEU A 627 28.09 19.66 18.95
CA LEU A 627 26.93 18.80 18.95
C LEU A 627 26.33 18.58 20.35
N GLY A 628 27.20 18.58 21.40
CA GLY A 628 26.83 18.41 22.82
C GLY A 628 26.12 19.61 23.41
N GLN A 629 26.42 20.83 23.00
CA GLN A 629 25.69 22.04 23.39
C GLN A 629 24.20 21.99 23.05
N ARG A 630 23.80 21.15 22.11
CA ARG A 630 22.40 20.89 21.75
C ARG A 630 21.64 20.07 22.81
N ASN A 631 22.30 19.25 23.59
CA ASN A 631 21.67 18.32 24.55
C ASN A 631 21.50 18.91 25.96
N GLN A 632 22.14 20.04 26.29
CA GLN A 632 22.06 20.65 27.62
C GLN A 632 20.85 21.61 27.81
N LYS A 633 20.12 21.96 26.71
CA LYS A 633 18.93 22.82 26.75
C LYS A 633 17.60 22.08 26.47
N LYS A 634 17.58 20.76 26.62
CA LYS A 634 16.35 19.94 26.69
C LYS A 634 16.15 19.43 28.15
#